data_ddd74b05704cc3978e1a36537228ed47
#
_entry.id   ddd74b05704cc3978e1a36537228ed47
#
_cell.length_a   1.000
_cell.length_b   1.000
_cell.length_c   1.000
_cell.angle_alpha   90.00
_cell.angle_beta   90.00
_cell.angle_gamma   90.00
#
_symmetry.space_group_name_H-M   'P 1'
#
loop_
_entity.id
_entity.type
_entity.pdbx_description
1 polymer ?
#
loop_
_entity_poly.entity_id
_entity_poly.type
_entity_poly.pdbx_seq_one_letter_code
_entity_poly.pdbx_strand_id
1 'polypeptide(L)'
;MHILPIRPKAGRLLISLLCSLLFTLPAHAQEADTAGVKELQGVEVVGRHVTGKLRHDSLGGMSLDLSFLDDMPRIAGNADPIRYTQLLPSVQTNSELDAGLYVQGCDNAHNGVSINGVQLYDIQHILGIFSVFNPSHYSRLQFAGSAFTASAANRLGGFIDMQRPDTLAGRVKGELSVGLISSQGTLHLPLGGKSELILSGRGAYINLLYGRWLKVEESAIRYSFCDANVTWLYRPNAHNTLWLDFYGGNDRMDYQEDGEKYDARLGWGNRMVSMNWEWKRQGLVLRQTAYMTRYGNRFSIERPDFRLRMPSGITDYGYRLSLRRGRWTAGTEWALHSIRPQQPETEGERQTTTLSATRRHSTEGSLWADCKFAVARNVELLGGLRANVYTIRRSAFFSADPVLSLLWTPGYGQFRLTANVKHQYLFRTGLSAVNLPTDFWLPADERLRPQYAYGLSGEYRTDLIPGRLQLSAGLYYKRLYRQTEYIGTPFELIYGDYDYRKNLISGKGKNYGLDLMIEKRTGRITGWMSYSLGRALRRYPGRFSGTFPAGHERIHEFNAVATWKAGRRWSFGATLVWAGGTPFTPPSYFYLQNGNLLSQFGDYNSGRLSTYIRLDVSATCRIKVHGGRESGLNFSVYNANCRHNDLFWRLKFNDGQYYYAPLRPLPKKLPFLPSINYYIKF
;
A
#
# COMPACT_ATOMS: atom_id res chain seq x y z
N MET A 1 26.14 41.36 16.11
CA MET A 1 27.05 40.21 15.97
C MET A 1 26.60 39.47 14.72
N HIS A 2 27.34 39.69 13.63
CA HIS A 2 26.99 39.19 12.28
C HIS A 2 27.21 37.68 12.19
N ILE A 3 26.21 36.94 11.73
CA ILE A 3 26.38 35.54 11.32
C ILE A 3 26.12 35.50 9.81
N LEU A 4 27.19 35.20 9.07
CA LEU A 4 27.23 35.02 7.62
C LEU A 4 26.42 33.78 7.18
N PRO A 5 25.75 33.81 6.00
CA PRO A 5 25.04 32.64 5.46
C PRO A 5 26.02 31.69 4.78
N ILE A 6 26.07 30.45 5.27
CA ILE A 6 26.79 29.35 4.61
C ILE A 6 26.02 28.93 3.34
N ARG A 7 26.60 29.21 2.19
CA ARG A 7 26.12 28.80 0.86
C ARG A 7 26.25 27.28 0.67
N PRO A 8 25.31 26.60 -0.01
CA PRO A 8 25.37 25.16 -0.24
C PRO A 8 26.29 24.85 -1.46
N LYS A 9 27.58 24.69 -1.22
CA LYS A 9 28.54 24.24 -2.26
C LYS A 9 28.61 22.74 -2.46
N ALA A 10 28.10 21.93 -1.53
CA ALA A 10 28.21 20.47 -1.57
C ALA A 10 27.37 19.79 -2.67
N GLY A 11 26.19 20.33 -3.02
CA GLY A 11 25.34 19.73 -4.07
C GLY A 11 25.88 19.93 -5.50
N ARG A 12 26.57 21.03 -5.72
CA ARG A 12 27.18 21.29 -7.04
C ARG A 12 28.45 20.46 -7.30
N LEU A 13 29.18 20.10 -6.23
CA LEU A 13 30.37 19.26 -6.35
C LEU A 13 30.00 17.80 -6.69
N LEU A 14 28.91 17.27 -6.14
CA LEU A 14 28.44 15.91 -6.41
C LEU A 14 27.94 15.74 -7.85
N ILE A 15 27.19 16.71 -8.36
CA ILE A 15 26.69 16.73 -9.75
C ILE A 15 27.84 16.92 -10.73
N SER A 16 28.81 17.77 -10.40
CA SER A 16 30.01 17.99 -11.22
C SER A 16 30.91 16.74 -11.25
N LEU A 17 31.05 16.01 -10.14
CA LEU A 17 31.80 14.74 -10.08
C LEU A 17 31.11 13.61 -10.85
N LEU A 18 29.77 13.52 -10.80
CA LEU A 18 29.00 12.55 -11.60
C LEU A 18 29.08 12.86 -13.11
N CYS A 19 29.01 14.13 -13.50
CA CYS A 19 29.15 14.52 -14.91
C CYS A 19 30.56 14.32 -15.44
N SER A 20 31.61 14.57 -14.64
CA SER A 20 32.99 14.36 -15.07
C SER A 20 33.37 12.87 -15.20
N LEU A 21 32.76 11.97 -14.40
CA LEU A 21 32.95 10.52 -14.55
C LEU A 21 32.28 9.95 -15.81
N LEU A 22 31.25 10.62 -16.36
CA LEU A 22 30.58 10.20 -17.60
C LEU A 22 31.31 10.59 -18.88
N PHE A 23 32.27 11.54 -18.84
CA PHE A 23 32.94 12.05 -20.02
C PHE A 23 34.43 11.67 -20.17
N THR A 24 35.02 10.89 -19.27
CA THR A 24 36.45 10.54 -19.28
C THR A 24 36.81 9.09 -19.62
N LEU A 25 35.91 8.33 -20.22
CA LEU A 25 36.25 7.02 -20.76
C LEU A 25 36.56 7.12 -22.27
N PRO A 26 37.81 6.89 -22.72
CA PRO A 26 38.12 6.86 -24.14
C PRO A 26 37.44 5.66 -24.80
N ALA A 27 36.65 5.91 -25.84
CA ALA A 27 36.07 4.89 -26.70
C ALA A 27 37.20 4.29 -27.58
N HIS A 28 37.77 3.17 -27.15
CA HIS A 28 38.55 2.34 -28.09
C HIS A 28 37.55 1.39 -28.76
N ALA A 29 37.13 1.74 -29.96
CA ALA A 29 36.47 0.81 -30.87
C ALA A 29 37.54 -0.11 -31.43
N GLN A 30 37.56 -1.34 -30.98
CA GLN A 30 38.24 -2.43 -31.65
C GLN A 30 37.22 -3.14 -32.55
N GLU A 31 37.38 -3.00 -33.85
CA GLU A 31 36.71 -3.84 -34.85
C GLU A 31 37.07 -5.29 -34.58
N ALA A 32 36.09 -6.08 -34.18
CA ALA A 32 36.20 -7.53 -34.08
C ALA A 32 35.31 -8.17 -35.14
N ASP A 33 35.99 -8.92 -35.93
CA ASP A 33 35.61 -9.79 -37.02
C ASP A 33 34.23 -10.44 -36.91
N THR A 34 33.44 -10.35 -37.97
CA THR A 34 32.14 -10.97 -38.11
C THR A 34 32.27 -12.46 -38.39
N ALA A 35 32.35 -13.27 -37.38
CA ALA A 35 32.10 -14.72 -37.45
C ALA A 35 31.03 -15.13 -36.46
N GLY A 36 29.83 -15.36 -37.00
CA GLY A 36 28.82 -16.27 -36.47
C GLY A 36 28.40 -16.10 -35.02
N VAL A 37 27.83 -14.94 -34.63
CA VAL A 37 27.09 -14.86 -33.35
C VAL A 37 25.74 -15.53 -33.54
N LYS A 38 25.62 -16.81 -33.16
CA LYS A 38 24.34 -17.40 -32.80
C LYS A 38 23.77 -16.58 -31.65
N GLU A 39 22.72 -15.82 -31.92
CA GLU A 39 21.84 -15.26 -30.89
C GLU A 39 21.37 -16.43 -30.01
N LEU A 40 22.00 -16.60 -28.87
CA LEU A 40 21.41 -17.39 -27.80
C LEU A 40 20.16 -16.66 -27.41
N GLN A 41 18.98 -17.21 -27.78
CA GLN A 41 17.71 -16.90 -27.19
C GLN A 41 17.97 -16.79 -25.69
N GLY A 42 17.59 -15.65 -25.07
CA GLY A 42 17.74 -15.44 -23.66
C GLY A 42 17.26 -16.69 -22.95
N VAL A 43 18.16 -17.43 -22.37
CA VAL A 43 17.86 -18.59 -21.56
C VAL A 43 17.09 -18.03 -20.36
N GLU A 44 15.78 -18.01 -20.50
CA GLU A 44 14.92 -18.08 -19.35
C GLU A 44 15.32 -19.40 -18.69
N VAL A 45 16.19 -19.34 -17.68
CA VAL A 45 16.51 -20.49 -16.87
C VAL A 45 15.20 -20.87 -16.20
N VAL A 46 14.44 -21.74 -16.87
CA VAL A 46 13.34 -22.47 -16.27
C VAL A 46 14.02 -23.44 -15.30
N GLY A 47 14.45 -22.87 -14.17
CA GLY A 47 14.97 -23.62 -13.05
C GLY A 47 13.89 -24.60 -12.63
N ARG A 48 14.21 -25.89 -12.67
CA ARG A 48 13.41 -27.00 -12.14
C ARG A 48 12.60 -26.55 -10.95
N HIS A 49 11.27 -26.56 -11.05
CA HIS A 49 10.27 -26.46 -9.97
C HIS A 49 10.73 -25.85 -8.66
N VAL A 50 11.10 -24.59 -8.66
CA VAL A 50 11.16 -23.80 -7.43
C VAL A 50 9.71 -23.55 -7.04
N THR A 51 9.22 -24.31 -6.08
CA THR A 51 7.86 -24.18 -5.54
C THR A 51 7.71 -22.95 -4.65
N GLY A 52 8.70 -22.08 -4.59
CA GLY A 52 8.66 -20.80 -3.90
C GLY A 52 7.59 -19.90 -4.51
N LYS A 53 6.62 -19.51 -3.69
CA LYS A 53 5.55 -18.60 -4.07
C LYS A 53 6.02 -17.14 -4.14
N LEU A 54 7.14 -16.84 -3.54
CA LEU A 54 7.80 -15.53 -3.57
C LEU A 54 8.97 -15.58 -4.57
N ARG A 55 8.98 -14.66 -5.52
CA ARG A 55 10.06 -14.52 -6.50
C ARG A 55 10.65 -13.12 -6.40
N HIS A 56 11.95 -13.03 -6.57
CA HIS A 56 12.67 -11.77 -6.61
C HIS A 56 13.10 -11.47 -8.04
N ASP A 57 12.88 -10.24 -8.48
CA ASP A 57 13.39 -9.79 -9.77
C ASP A 57 14.84 -9.27 -9.68
N SER A 58 15.44 -9.00 -10.84
CA SER A 58 16.79 -8.45 -10.92
C SER A 58 16.91 -7.03 -10.38
N LEU A 59 15.81 -6.34 -10.18
CA LEU A 59 15.74 -4.95 -9.69
C LEU A 59 15.46 -4.86 -8.18
N GLY A 60 15.24 -5.99 -7.48
CA GLY A 60 14.93 -6.06 -6.06
C GLY A 60 13.44 -6.00 -5.73
N GLY A 61 12.60 -6.00 -6.74
CA GLY A 61 11.18 -6.22 -6.55
C GLY A 61 10.91 -7.65 -6.13
N MET A 62 9.81 -7.83 -5.40
CA MET A 62 9.29 -9.14 -5.00
C MET A 62 7.96 -9.37 -5.71
N SER A 63 7.77 -10.59 -6.24
CA SER A 63 6.52 -11.03 -6.83
C SER A 63 5.96 -12.19 -6.05
N LEU A 64 4.78 -12.03 -5.47
CA LEU A 64 4.06 -13.03 -4.71
C LEU A 64 2.98 -13.67 -5.58
N ASP A 65 3.06 -14.99 -5.80
CA ASP A 65 2.00 -15.77 -6.44
C ASP A 65 0.81 -15.91 -5.46
N LEU A 66 -0.36 -15.38 -5.83
CA LEU A 66 -1.52 -15.30 -4.95
C LEU A 66 -2.15 -16.65 -4.60
N SER A 67 -1.85 -17.73 -5.34
CA SER A 67 -2.24 -19.08 -4.94
C SER A 67 -1.63 -19.54 -3.60
N PHE A 68 -0.62 -18.82 -3.11
CA PHE A 68 -0.09 -19.00 -1.75
C PHE A 68 -1.15 -18.78 -0.66
N LEU A 69 -2.11 -17.87 -0.88
CA LEU A 69 -3.15 -17.54 0.08
C LEU A 69 -4.17 -18.67 0.33
N ASP A 70 -4.19 -19.70 -0.52
CA ASP A 70 -5.11 -20.83 -0.37
C ASP A 70 -4.91 -21.61 0.94
N ASP A 71 -3.67 -21.71 1.39
CA ASP A 71 -3.26 -22.46 2.57
C ASP A 71 -3.03 -21.58 3.81
N MET A 72 -3.29 -20.27 3.71
CA MET A 72 -3.00 -19.29 4.75
C MET A 72 -4.18 -19.02 5.68
N PRO A 73 -3.93 -18.53 6.92
CA PRO A 73 -4.98 -18.04 7.81
C PRO A 73 -5.84 -16.98 7.14
N ARG A 74 -7.16 -17.13 7.30
CA ARG A 74 -8.15 -16.21 6.75
C ARG A 74 -8.78 -15.39 7.88
N ILE A 75 -8.85 -14.09 7.69
CA ILE A 75 -9.56 -13.23 8.64
C ILE A 75 -11.04 -13.30 8.29
N ALA A 76 -11.87 -13.79 9.21
CA ALA A 76 -13.31 -13.92 9.02
C ALA A 76 -13.71 -14.56 7.67
N GLY A 77 -12.92 -15.52 7.19
CA GLY A 77 -13.15 -16.26 5.95
C GLY A 77 -12.49 -15.66 4.69
N ASN A 78 -11.85 -14.51 4.78
CA ASN A 78 -11.19 -13.86 3.63
C ASN A 78 -9.68 -13.97 3.70
N ALA A 79 -9.07 -14.41 2.60
CA ALA A 79 -7.63 -14.29 2.38
C ALA A 79 -7.34 -12.89 1.81
N ASP A 80 -6.33 -12.20 2.34
CA ASP A 80 -6.05 -10.82 1.98
C ASP A 80 -4.60 -10.62 1.54
N PRO A 81 -4.35 -10.25 0.26
CA PRO A 81 -2.99 -10.11 -0.26
C PRO A 81 -2.21 -8.96 0.38
N ILE A 82 -2.86 -7.87 0.79
CA ILE A 82 -2.19 -6.73 1.42
C ILE A 82 -1.76 -7.10 2.84
N ARG A 83 -2.57 -7.84 3.59
CA ARG A 83 -2.20 -8.32 4.92
C ARG A 83 -0.95 -9.20 4.89
N TYR A 84 -0.77 -10.00 3.83
CA TYR A 84 0.46 -10.78 3.65
C TYR A 84 1.65 -9.96 3.15
N THR A 85 1.40 -8.88 2.40
CA THR A 85 2.44 -7.90 2.05
C THR A 85 2.98 -7.19 3.30
N GLN A 86 2.13 -6.93 4.28
CA GLN A 86 2.52 -6.37 5.59
C GLN A 86 3.48 -7.29 6.38
N LEU A 87 3.59 -8.57 6.04
CA LEU A 87 4.51 -9.54 6.69
C LEU A 87 5.88 -9.64 5.97
N LEU A 88 6.07 -8.88 4.89
CA LEU A 88 7.36 -8.79 4.18
C LEU A 88 8.32 -7.84 4.90
N PRO A 89 9.64 -8.02 4.76
CA PRO A 89 10.60 -7.06 5.29
C PRO A 89 10.40 -5.68 4.66
N SER A 90 10.79 -4.64 5.35
CA SER A 90 10.62 -3.23 4.97
C SER A 90 9.18 -2.70 5.01
N VAL A 91 8.18 -3.52 5.31
CA VAL A 91 6.77 -3.10 5.41
C VAL A 91 6.34 -3.17 6.86
N GLN A 92 5.96 -2.04 7.41
CA GLN A 92 5.44 -1.95 8.78
C GLN A 92 3.93 -1.77 8.78
N THR A 93 3.30 -2.16 9.90
CA THR A 93 1.86 -1.97 10.13
C THR A 93 1.67 -0.95 11.24
N ASN A 94 0.62 -0.11 11.15
CA ASN A 94 0.31 0.84 12.21
C ASN A 94 -0.55 0.17 13.30
N SER A 95 -1.66 -0.46 12.90
CA SER A 95 -2.63 -1.08 13.82
C SER A 95 -3.36 -2.26 13.18
N GLU A 96 -4.21 -2.93 13.96
CA GLU A 96 -5.10 -3.99 13.44
C GLU A 96 -6.16 -3.45 12.49
N LEU A 97 -6.65 -2.22 12.73
CA LEU A 97 -7.63 -1.53 11.90
C LEU A 97 -6.92 -0.63 10.88
N ASP A 98 -5.96 -1.18 10.14
CA ASP A 98 -5.22 -0.43 9.12
C ASP A 98 -4.69 -1.37 8.03
N ALA A 99 -5.30 -1.35 6.85
CA ALA A 99 -4.77 -2.01 5.65
C ALA A 99 -3.66 -1.17 4.97
N GLY A 100 -3.24 -0.08 5.57
CA GLY A 100 -2.15 0.77 5.10
C GLY A 100 -0.81 0.04 5.09
N LEU A 101 0.10 0.57 4.31
CA LEU A 101 1.45 0.06 4.13
C LEU A 101 2.43 1.18 4.47
N TYR A 102 3.37 0.91 5.35
CA TYR A 102 4.40 1.86 5.78
C TYR A 102 5.76 1.36 5.38
N VAL A 103 6.09 1.58 4.10
CA VAL A 103 7.28 1.01 3.48
C VAL A 103 8.51 1.85 3.84
N GLN A 104 9.48 1.23 4.54
CA GLN A 104 10.73 1.87 4.97
C GLN A 104 10.47 3.19 5.74
N GLY A 105 9.52 3.17 6.67
CA GLY A 105 9.15 4.32 7.49
C GLY A 105 8.46 5.47 6.74
N CYS A 106 8.10 5.28 5.47
CA CYS A 106 7.28 6.21 4.72
C CYS A 106 5.81 6.08 5.15
N ASP A 107 5.07 7.17 5.06
CA ASP A 107 3.63 7.18 5.33
C ASP A 107 2.84 6.33 4.32
N ASN A 108 1.66 5.86 4.70
CA ASN A 108 0.78 5.11 3.81
C ASN A 108 0.50 5.86 2.49
N ALA A 109 0.27 7.17 2.54
CA ALA A 109 0.05 8.02 1.38
C ALA A 109 1.26 8.20 0.46
N HIS A 110 2.44 7.81 0.91
CA HIS A 110 3.67 7.83 0.11
C HIS A 110 3.81 6.61 -0.81
N ASN A 111 2.97 5.58 -0.64
CA ASN A 111 3.05 4.36 -1.44
C ASN A 111 2.09 4.41 -2.63
N GLY A 112 2.51 3.78 -3.73
CA GLY A 112 1.67 3.53 -4.89
C GLY A 112 1.04 2.15 -4.79
N VAL A 113 -0.30 2.07 -4.82
CA VAL A 113 -1.01 0.80 -4.90
C VAL A 113 -1.86 0.81 -6.16
N SER A 114 -1.74 -0.23 -6.99
CA SER A 114 -2.31 -0.25 -8.33
C SER A 114 -2.92 -1.61 -8.69
N ILE A 115 -3.80 -1.58 -9.69
CA ILE A 115 -4.28 -2.74 -10.44
C ILE A 115 -3.76 -2.61 -11.87
N ASN A 116 -2.93 -3.54 -12.32
CA ASN A 116 -2.33 -3.54 -13.66
C ASN A 116 -1.66 -2.19 -14.00
N GLY A 117 -1.07 -1.52 -12.98
CA GLY A 117 -0.40 -0.23 -13.11
C GLY A 117 -1.30 1.00 -12.97
N VAL A 118 -2.60 0.86 -12.75
CA VAL A 118 -3.53 1.98 -12.50
C VAL A 118 -3.73 2.19 -11.01
N GLN A 119 -3.44 3.40 -10.53
CA GLN A 119 -3.47 3.78 -9.13
C GLN A 119 -4.87 3.64 -8.51
N LEU A 120 -4.95 3.03 -7.32
CA LEU A 120 -6.07 3.13 -6.38
C LEU A 120 -5.67 4.01 -5.18
N TYR A 121 -6.63 4.75 -4.63
CA TYR A 121 -6.33 5.74 -3.59
C TYR A 121 -6.47 5.20 -2.17
N ASP A 122 -7.59 4.62 -1.80
CA ASP A 122 -7.79 3.98 -0.51
C ASP A 122 -8.16 2.52 -0.75
N ILE A 123 -7.42 1.61 -0.13
CA ILE A 123 -7.50 0.18 -0.43
C ILE A 123 -8.11 -0.63 0.71
N GLN A 124 -8.94 -0.01 1.56
CA GLN A 124 -9.42 -0.67 2.78
C GLN A 124 -10.94 -0.87 2.81
N HIS A 125 -11.32 -2.04 3.31
CA HIS A 125 -12.66 -2.39 3.76
C HIS A 125 -12.68 -2.60 5.27
N ILE A 126 -13.86 -2.45 5.90
CA ILE A 126 -14.06 -2.62 7.36
C ILE A 126 -12.98 -1.90 8.16
N LEU A 127 -12.83 -0.58 7.92
CA LEU A 127 -11.84 0.22 8.62
C LEU A 127 -10.42 -0.38 8.59
N GLY A 128 -10.06 -1.06 7.50
CA GLY A 128 -8.73 -1.63 7.32
C GLY A 128 -8.55 -3.09 7.74
N ILE A 129 -9.59 -3.78 8.18
CA ILE A 129 -9.49 -5.24 8.46
C ILE A 129 -9.19 -6.02 7.18
N PHE A 130 -9.78 -5.62 6.05
CA PHE A 130 -9.53 -6.21 4.71
C PHE A 130 -9.06 -5.17 3.74
N SER A 131 -8.36 -5.60 2.69
CA SER A 131 -8.12 -4.79 1.50
C SER A 131 -9.24 -4.96 0.47
N VAL A 132 -9.26 -4.04 -0.49
CA VAL A 132 -10.21 -4.04 -1.61
C VAL A 132 -9.94 -5.13 -2.65
N PHE A 133 -8.90 -5.94 -2.50
CA PHE A 133 -8.49 -6.90 -3.50
C PHE A 133 -9.11 -8.27 -3.29
N ASN A 134 -9.78 -8.79 -4.31
CA ASN A 134 -10.18 -10.20 -4.37
C ASN A 134 -9.00 -11.02 -4.94
N PRO A 135 -8.32 -11.86 -4.12
CA PRO A 135 -7.10 -12.54 -4.56
C PRO A 135 -7.30 -13.52 -5.71
N SER A 136 -8.50 -14.10 -5.88
CA SER A 136 -8.77 -15.05 -6.95
C SER A 136 -8.97 -14.42 -8.33
N HIS A 137 -9.13 -13.07 -8.40
CA HIS A 137 -9.18 -12.32 -9.66
C HIS A 137 -7.80 -12.10 -10.27
N TYR A 138 -6.79 -12.02 -9.43
CA TYR A 138 -5.41 -11.71 -9.82
C TYR A 138 -4.52 -12.94 -9.73
N SER A 139 -3.39 -12.96 -10.44
CA SER A 139 -2.42 -14.07 -10.38
C SER A 139 -1.28 -13.79 -9.44
N ARG A 140 -0.86 -12.53 -9.34
CA ARG A 140 0.29 -12.11 -8.56
C ARG A 140 0.18 -10.70 -8.04
N LEU A 141 0.90 -10.47 -6.95
CA LEU A 141 1.18 -9.17 -6.39
C LEU A 141 2.66 -8.87 -6.61
N GLN A 142 2.97 -7.70 -7.18
CA GLN A 142 4.33 -7.18 -7.24
C GLN A 142 4.53 -6.14 -6.15
N PHE A 143 5.66 -6.22 -5.46
CA PHE A 143 6.06 -5.28 -4.41
C PHE A 143 7.47 -4.78 -4.67
N ALA A 144 7.69 -3.47 -4.56
CA ALA A 144 9.00 -2.83 -4.62
C ALA A 144 9.14 -1.82 -3.47
N GLY A 145 10.06 -2.07 -2.54
CA GLY A 145 10.31 -1.22 -1.37
C GLY A 145 11.21 -0.02 -1.65
N SER A 146 12.30 -0.23 -2.37
CA SER A 146 13.31 0.81 -2.66
C SER A 146 13.96 0.68 -4.03
N ALA A 147 13.87 -0.48 -4.65
CA ALA A 147 14.45 -0.73 -5.96
C ALA A 147 13.45 -0.37 -7.05
N PHE A 148 13.58 0.83 -7.57
CA PHE A 148 12.68 1.38 -8.58
C PHE A 148 13.38 1.54 -9.91
N THR A 149 12.59 1.57 -10.98
CA THR A 149 12.96 2.15 -12.27
C THR A 149 12.42 3.58 -12.36
N ALA A 150 12.86 4.35 -13.34
CA ALA A 150 12.32 5.68 -13.60
C ALA A 150 10.84 5.62 -14.05
N SER A 151 10.35 4.44 -14.49
CA SER A 151 8.94 4.23 -14.82
C SER A 151 7.99 4.25 -13.60
N ALA A 152 8.52 4.08 -12.37
CA ALA A 152 7.72 4.11 -11.16
C ALA A 152 7.08 5.50 -10.95
N ALA A 153 5.78 5.53 -10.69
CA ALA A 153 4.99 6.75 -10.50
C ALA A 153 5.52 7.64 -9.37
N ASN A 154 5.05 8.88 -9.31
CA ASN A 154 5.51 9.91 -8.38
C ASN A 154 5.00 9.65 -6.95
N ARG A 155 5.69 8.77 -6.23
CA ARG A 155 5.48 8.41 -4.81
C ARG A 155 6.83 8.28 -4.11
N LEU A 156 6.88 8.61 -2.82
CA LEU A 156 8.12 8.61 -2.01
C LEU A 156 8.44 7.26 -1.37
N GLY A 157 7.42 6.41 -1.20
CA GLY A 157 7.49 5.10 -0.55
C GLY A 157 7.67 3.94 -1.51
N GLY A 158 7.01 2.82 -1.22
CA GLY A 158 7.01 1.62 -2.05
C GLY A 158 5.92 1.58 -3.11
N PHE A 159 5.97 0.55 -3.96
CA PHE A 159 4.97 0.29 -4.99
C PHE A 159 4.43 -1.12 -4.87
N ILE A 160 3.11 -1.26 -5.01
CA ILE A 160 2.40 -2.53 -5.03
C ILE A 160 1.50 -2.54 -6.25
N ASP A 161 1.56 -3.62 -7.04
CA ASP A 161 0.73 -3.79 -8.21
C ASP A 161 0.07 -5.17 -8.22
N MET A 162 -1.25 -5.19 -8.25
CA MET A 162 -2.05 -6.40 -8.43
C MET A 162 -2.16 -6.71 -9.90
N GLN A 163 -1.66 -7.88 -10.32
CA GLN A 163 -1.56 -8.23 -11.73
C GLN A 163 -2.53 -9.34 -12.11
N ARG A 164 -3.18 -9.14 -13.27
CA ARG A 164 -4.03 -10.13 -13.92
C ARG A 164 -3.25 -11.38 -14.31
N PRO A 165 -3.92 -12.51 -14.60
CA PRO A 165 -3.29 -13.67 -15.22
C PRO A 165 -2.66 -13.35 -16.60
N ASP A 166 -1.49 -13.92 -16.86
CA ASP A 166 -0.80 -13.72 -18.14
C ASP A 166 -1.32 -14.62 -19.24
N THR A 167 -2.01 -15.71 -18.90
CA THR A 167 -2.50 -16.73 -19.87
C THR A 167 -4.02 -16.75 -19.92
N LEU A 168 -4.58 -17.02 -21.09
CA LEU A 168 -6.01 -17.28 -21.22
C LEU A 168 -6.38 -18.63 -20.58
N ALA A 169 -7.53 -18.69 -19.95
CA ALA A 169 -8.08 -19.94 -19.48
C ALA A 169 -8.52 -20.80 -20.68
N GLY A 170 -8.07 -22.04 -20.75
CA GLY A 170 -8.47 -22.99 -21.81
C GLY A 170 -9.86 -23.60 -21.62
N ARG A 171 -10.45 -23.43 -20.42
CA ARG A 171 -11.78 -23.93 -20.05
C ARG A 171 -12.41 -22.99 -19.03
N VAL A 172 -13.73 -23.11 -18.85
CA VAL A 172 -14.42 -22.43 -17.75
C VAL A 172 -13.85 -22.93 -16.43
N LYS A 173 -13.44 -22.00 -15.59
CA LYS A 173 -12.98 -22.28 -14.23
C LYS A 173 -13.47 -21.18 -13.30
N GLY A 174 -13.62 -21.53 -12.03
CA GLY A 174 -14.10 -20.56 -11.04
C GLY A 174 -13.79 -20.99 -9.63
N GLU A 175 -13.97 -20.04 -8.74
CA GLU A 175 -13.90 -20.23 -7.30
C GLU A 175 -15.08 -19.52 -6.66
N LEU A 176 -15.73 -20.20 -5.73
CA LEU A 176 -16.73 -19.63 -4.82
C LEU A 176 -16.28 -19.93 -3.40
N SER A 177 -16.30 -18.92 -2.54
CA SER A 177 -15.89 -19.01 -1.15
C SER A 177 -16.94 -18.33 -0.28
N VAL A 178 -17.51 -19.08 0.67
CA VAL A 178 -18.56 -18.63 1.60
C VAL A 178 -18.01 -18.68 3.01
N GLY A 179 -17.88 -17.51 3.62
CA GLY A 179 -17.40 -17.33 4.99
C GLY A 179 -18.52 -16.89 5.94
N LEU A 180 -18.15 -16.60 7.21
CA LEU A 180 -19.12 -16.19 8.24
C LEU A 180 -19.63 -14.76 8.06
N ILE A 181 -18.86 -13.85 7.45
CA ILE A 181 -19.21 -12.42 7.37
C ILE A 181 -19.27 -11.90 5.93
N SER A 182 -18.67 -12.61 4.99
CA SER A 182 -18.68 -12.25 3.57
C SER A 182 -18.50 -13.46 2.69
N SER A 183 -18.95 -13.33 1.43
CA SER A 183 -18.72 -14.30 0.36
C SER A 183 -18.02 -13.63 -0.81
N GLN A 184 -17.23 -14.41 -1.53
CA GLN A 184 -16.56 -13.97 -2.75
C GLN A 184 -16.62 -15.05 -3.81
N GLY A 185 -16.64 -14.62 -5.06
CA GLY A 185 -16.60 -15.54 -6.20
C GLY A 185 -15.78 -14.96 -7.35
N THR A 186 -15.17 -15.84 -8.12
CA THR A 186 -14.46 -15.51 -9.37
C THR A 186 -14.80 -16.53 -10.42
N LEU A 187 -15.06 -16.06 -11.64
CA LEU A 187 -15.40 -16.88 -12.79
C LEU A 187 -14.55 -16.48 -13.99
N HIS A 188 -13.88 -17.43 -14.59
CA HIS A 188 -13.10 -17.30 -15.82
C HIS A 188 -13.89 -17.95 -16.98
N LEU A 189 -14.30 -17.14 -17.94
CA LEU A 189 -15.10 -17.52 -19.08
C LEU A 189 -14.28 -17.37 -20.37
N PRO A 190 -13.76 -18.46 -20.96
CA PRO A 190 -13.18 -18.40 -22.28
C PRO A 190 -14.26 -18.01 -23.31
N LEU A 191 -13.99 -16.99 -24.12
CA LEU A 191 -14.83 -16.53 -25.22
C LEU A 191 -14.15 -16.90 -26.56
N GLY A 192 -14.07 -18.19 -26.83
CA GLY A 192 -13.25 -18.73 -27.88
C GLY A 192 -11.76 -18.78 -27.55
N GLY A 193 -10.91 -19.26 -28.49
CA GLY A 193 -9.47 -19.47 -28.22
C GLY A 193 -8.62 -18.23 -28.08
N LYS A 194 -9.18 -17.02 -28.26
CA LYS A 194 -8.44 -15.74 -28.27
C LYS A 194 -8.90 -14.75 -27.23
N SER A 195 -9.97 -15.04 -26.50
CA SER A 195 -10.58 -14.09 -25.56
C SER A 195 -11.03 -14.77 -24.28
N GLU A 196 -11.00 -14.04 -23.18
CA GLU A 196 -11.44 -14.47 -21.86
C GLU A 196 -12.09 -13.31 -21.12
N LEU A 197 -13.19 -13.58 -20.41
CA LEU A 197 -13.82 -12.68 -19.46
C LEU A 197 -13.63 -13.23 -18.06
N ILE A 198 -13.03 -12.42 -17.17
CA ILE A 198 -12.85 -12.74 -15.76
C ILE A 198 -13.80 -11.84 -14.96
N LEU A 199 -14.70 -12.45 -14.21
CA LEU A 199 -15.67 -11.77 -13.36
C LEU A 199 -15.42 -12.15 -11.90
N SER A 200 -15.38 -11.16 -11.02
CA SER A 200 -15.28 -11.41 -9.59
C SER A 200 -16.17 -10.47 -8.82
N GLY A 201 -16.72 -10.97 -7.73
CA GLY A 201 -17.49 -10.18 -6.79
C GLY A 201 -17.25 -10.62 -5.37
N ARG A 202 -17.38 -9.68 -4.43
CA ARG A 202 -17.35 -9.92 -2.99
C ARG A 202 -18.39 -9.04 -2.32
N GLY A 203 -19.06 -9.57 -1.31
CA GLY A 203 -20.05 -8.84 -0.53
C GLY A 203 -20.07 -9.30 0.92
N ALA A 204 -20.19 -8.33 1.83
CA ALA A 204 -20.35 -8.58 3.26
C ALA A 204 -21.81 -8.57 3.66
N TYR A 205 -22.15 -9.53 4.51
CA TYR A 205 -23.49 -9.68 5.11
C TYR A 205 -23.43 -9.72 6.64
N ILE A 206 -22.41 -9.12 7.23
CA ILE A 206 -22.19 -9.06 8.68
C ILE A 206 -23.42 -8.54 9.44
N ASN A 207 -24.12 -7.55 8.91
CA ASN A 207 -25.33 -7.01 9.53
C ASN A 207 -26.49 -8.01 9.56
N LEU A 208 -26.59 -8.88 8.55
CA LEU A 208 -27.66 -9.88 8.45
C LEU A 208 -27.53 -10.92 9.56
N LEU A 209 -26.31 -11.39 9.82
CA LEU A 209 -26.05 -12.45 10.78
C LEU A 209 -25.73 -11.92 12.18
N TYR A 210 -25.01 -10.82 12.29
CA TYR A 210 -24.42 -10.32 13.53
C TYR A 210 -24.91 -8.93 13.95
N GLY A 211 -25.80 -8.28 13.20
CA GLY A 211 -26.20 -6.89 13.42
C GLY A 211 -26.73 -6.60 14.84
N ARG A 212 -27.34 -7.59 15.50
CA ARG A 212 -27.83 -7.46 16.89
C ARG A 212 -26.70 -7.43 17.92
N TRP A 213 -25.53 -7.97 17.60
CA TRP A 213 -24.37 -8.07 18.48
C TRP A 213 -23.27 -7.07 18.16
N LEU A 214 -23.36 -6.41 16.99
CA LEU A 214 -22.40 -5.37 16.59
C LEU A 214 -22.71 -4.07 17.34
N LYS A 215 -22.19 -3.98 18.54
CA LYS A 215 -22.29 -2.80 19.39
C LYS A 215 -20.90 -2.36 19.84
N VAL A 216 -20.67 -1.06 19.85
CA VAL A 216 -19.52 -0.44 20.52
C VAL A 216 -20.10 0.34 21.69
N GLU A 217 -19.80 -0.14 22.89
CA GLU A 217 -20.46 0.25 24.13
C GLU A 217 -21.97 -0.07 24.05
N GLU A 218 -22.86 0.90 24.05
CA GLU A 218 -24.31 0.68 23.91
C GLU A 218 -24.83 1.02 22.51
N SER A 219 -23.97 1.55 21.65
CA SER A 219 -24.34 2.05 20.33
C SER A 219 -24.27 0.98 19.25
N ALA A 220 -25.30 0.90 18.42
CA ALA A 220 -25.37 -0.03 17.32
C ALA A 220 -24.49 0.41 16.14
N ILE A 221 -23.67 -0.51 15.63
CA ILE A 221 -22.91 -0.31 14.41
C ILE A 221 -23.48 -1.21 13.32
N ARG A 222 -23.78 -0.62 12.16
CA ARG A 222 -24.09 -1.35 10.95
C ARG A 222 -22.98 -1.12 9.93
N TYR A 223 -22.49 -2.20 9.34
CA TYR A 223 -21.45 -2.12 8.36
C TYR A 223 -21.74 -3.03 7.16
N SER A 224 -21.51 -2.54 5.96
CA SER A 224 -21.60 -3.31 4.73
C SER A 224 -20.55 -2.88 3.72
N PHE A 225 -20.08 -3.82 2.91
CA PHE A 225 -19.27 -3.51 1.74
C PHE A 225 -19.59 -4.47 0.59
N CYS A 226 -19.33 -4.00 -0.62
CA CYS A 226 -19.31 -4.84 -1.79
C CYS A 226 -18.23 -4.34 -2.77
N ASP A 227 -17.69 -5.27 -3.53
CA ASP A 227 -16.79 -4.98 -4.64
C ASP A 227 -17.02 -5.92 -5.83
N ALA A 228 -16.65 -5.42 -7.00
CA ALA A 228 -16.70 -6.16 -8.27
C ALA A 228 -15.48 -5.83 -9.10
N ASN A 229 -14.94 -6.87 -9.75
CA ASN A 229 -13.86 -6.76 -10.72
C ASN A 229 -14.31 -7.42 -12.02
N VAL A 230 -13.97 -6.79 -13.14
CA VAL A 230 -14.17 -7.34 -14.47
C VAL A 230 -12.90 -7.13 -15.28
N THR A 231 -12.36 -8.21 -15.84
CA THR A 231 -11.24 -8.10 -16.80
C THR A 231 -11.65 -8.84 -18.08
N TRP A 232 -11.69 -8.12 -19.18
CA TRP A 232 -11.81 -8.72 -20.51
C TRP A 232 -10.44 -8.74 -21.18
N LEU A 233 -9.94 -9.91 -21.53
CA LEU A 233 -8.65 -10.14 -22.16
C LEU A 233 -8.85 -10.67 -23.58
N TYR A 234 -8.19 -10.04 -24.57
CA TYR A 234 -8.27 -10.41 -25.97
C TYR A 234 -6.88 -10.46 -26.62
N ARG A 235 -6.57 -11.58 -27.27
CA ARG A 235 -5.31 -11.84 -27.99
C ARG A 235 -5.62 -12.21 -29.45
N PRO A 236 -5.80 -11.23 -30.32
CA PRO A 236 -6.11 -11.49 -31.73
C PRO A 236 -5.02 -12.32 -32.42
N ASN A 237 -3.76 -12.11 -32.03
CA ASN A 237 -2.58 -12.82 -32.57
C ASN A 237 -1.44 -12.82 -31.53
N ALA A 238 -0.30 -13.44 -31.87
CA ALA A 238 0.87 -13.56 -31.00
C ALA A 238 1.52 -12.20 -30.62
N HIS A 239 1.26 -11.15 -31.40
CA HIS A 239 1.90 -9.84 -31.22
C HIS A 239 1.05 -8.87 -30.38
N ASN A 240 -0.27 -9.04 -30.38
CA ASN A 240 -1.19 -8.08 -29.77
C ASN A 240 -1.92 -8.71 -28.57
N THR A 241 -1.95 -7.98 -27.47
CA THR A 241 -2.78 -8.27 -26.31
C THR A 241 -3.52 -7.01 -25.92
N LEU A 242 -4.86 -7.07 -25.90
CA LEU A 242 -5.73 -6.01 -25.40
C LEU A 242 -6.42 -6.49 -24.14
N TRP A 243 -6.60 -5.59 -23.16
CA TRP A 243 -7.46 -5.89 -22.02
C TRP A 243 -8.13 -4.64 -21.51
N LEU A 244 -9.34 -4.86 -20.99
CA LEU A 244 -10.14 -3.86 -20.29
C LEU A 244 -10.29 -4.32 -18.85
N ASP A 245 -10.00 -3.43 -17.91
CA ASP A 245 -10.21 -3.69 -16.51
C ASP A 245 -11.27 -2.73 -15.95
N PHE A 246 -12.13 -3.25 -15.13
CA PHE A 246 -13.06 -2.49 -14.29
C PHE A 246 -12.91 -2.96 -12.84
N TYR A 247 -12.86 -2.02 -11.92
CA TYR A 247 -13.01 -2.24 -10.49
C TYR A 247 -14.02 -1.25 -9.91
N GLY A 248 -14.92 -1.72 -9.06
CA GLY A 248 -15.82 -0.89 -8.28
C GLY A 248 -16.03 -1.47 -6.90
N GLY A 249 -15.78 -0.68 -5.86
CA GLY A 249 -16.00 -1.06 -4.47
C GLY A 249 -16.60 0.09 -3.68
N ASN A 250 -17.46 -0.26 -2.70
CA ASN A 250 -18.11 0.70 -1.83
C ASN A 250 -18.31 0.12 -0.43
N ASP A 251 -18.05 0.96 0.57
CA ASP A 251 -18.25 0.68 1.99
C ASP A 251 -19.25 1.66 2.58
N ARG A 252 -20.00 1.19 3.56
CA ARG A 252 -20.91 1.99 4.36
C ARG A 252 -20.90 1.55 5.80
N MET A 253 -20.69 2.49 6.70
CA MET A 253 -20.81 2.33 8.14
C MET A 253 -21.84 3.34 8.68
N ASP A 254 -22.82 2.84 9.40
CA ASP A 254 -23.80 3.63 10.15
C ASP A 254 -23.58 3.35 11.64
N TYR A 255 -23.53 4.41 12.45
CA TYR A 255 -23.42 4.39 13.89
C TYR A 255 -24.63 5.10 14.47
N GLN A 256 -25.35 4.44 15.37
CA GLN A 256 -26.55 4.96 16.02
C GLN A 256 -26.37 4.86 17.53
N GLU A 257 -26.48 5.96 18.22
CA GLU A 257 -26.40 6.04 19.67
C GLU A 257 -27.82 5.96 20.29
N ASP A 258 -28.07 4.93 21.10
CA ASP A 258 -29.31 4.79 21.82
C ASP A 258 -29.38 5.85 22.95
N GLY A 259 -30.42 6.74 22.93
CA GLY A 259 -30.66 7.75 23.95
C GLY A 259 -30.31 9.18 23.57
N GLU A 260 -29.28 9.46 22.82
CA GLU A 260 -29.06 10.73 22.13
C GLU A 260 -29.43 10.56 20.65
N LYS A 261 -30.35 11.38 20.13
CA LYS A 261 -30.78 11.34 18.73
C LYS A 261 -29.65 11.76 17.78
N TYR A 262 -28.66 10.89 17.66
CA TYR A 262 -27.42 11.16 16.94
C TYR A 262 -27.10 10.00 16.01
N ASP A 263 -27.08 10.27 14.73
CA ASP A 263 -26.68 9.33 13.67
C ASP A 263 -25.39 9.79 13.01
N ALA A 264 -24.37 8.95 12.99
CA ALA A 264 -23.16 9.17 12.20
C ALA A 264 -23.06 8.15 11.06
N ARG A 265 -22.70 8.62 9.88
CA ARG A 265 -22.51 7.77 8.69
C ARG A 265 -21.17 8.05 8.06
N LEU A 266 -20.51 6.99 7.66
CA LEU A 266 -19.28 7.03 6.90
C LEU A 266 -19.41 6.12 5.68
N GLY A 267 -19.23 6.69 4.49
CA GLY A 267 -19.20 5.92 3.24
C GLY A 267 -17.94 6.25 2.45
N TRP A 268 -17.33 5.25 1.83
CA TRP A 268 -16.17 5.44 0.95
C TRP A 268 -16.12 4.38 -0.13
N GLY A 269 -15.31 4.63 -1.17
CA GLY A 269 -15.14 3.65 -2.23
C GLY A 269 -14.28 4.11 -3.39
N ASN A 270 -13.86 3.14 -4.18
CA ASN A 270 -13.08 3.32 -5.39
C ASN A 270 -13.85 2.84 -6.63
N ARG A 271 -13.57 3.48 -7.76
CA ARG A 271 -13.98 3.03 -9.09
C ARG A 271 -12.82 3.22 -10.05
N MET A 272 -12.53 2.22 -10.86
CA MET A 272 -11.46 2.27 -11.84
C MET A 272 -11.91 1.60 -13.13
N VAL A 273 -11.54 2.21 -14.25
CA VAL A 273 -11.67 1.63 -15.59
C VAL A 273 -10.35 1.86 -16.29
N SER A 274 -9.84 0.84 -16.97
CA SER A 274 -8.67 0.99 -17.84
C SER A 274 -8.79 0.22 -19.13
N MET A 275 -8.23 0.80 -20.18
CA MET A 275 -8.04 0.16 -21.49
C MET A 275 -6.56 0.05 -21.76
N ASN A 276 -6.12 -1.14 -22.06
CA ASN A 276 -4.72 -1.48 -22.21
C ASN A 276 -4.48 -2.19 -23.54
N TRP A 277 -3.38 -1.83 -24.19
CA TRP A 277 -2.87 -2.50 -25.37
C TRP A 277 -1.38 -2.74 -25.25
N GLU A 278 -0.97 -3.97 -25.50
CA GLU A 278 0.43 -4.38 -25.55
C GLU A 278 0.72 -5.00 -26.93
N TRP A 279 1.74 -4.46 -27.59
CA TRP A 279 2.24 -4.98 -28.86
C TRP A 279 3.69 -5.43 -28.71
N LYS A 280 3.98 -6.66 -29.16
CA LYS A 280 5.29 -7.30 -29.08
C LYS A 280 5.72 -7.77 -30.45
N ARG A 281 6.88 -7.31 -30.93
CA ARG A 281 7.47 -7.78 -32.18
C ARG A 281 8.98 -7.58 -32.17
N GLN A 282 9.75 -8.61 -32.52
CA GLN A 282 11.21 -8.56 -32.68
C GLN A 282 11.94 -7.88 -31.50
N GLY A 283 11.62 -8.26 -30.28
CA GLY A 283 12.24 -7.70 -29.07
C GLY A 283 11.74 -6.29 -28.66
N LEU A 284 10.87 -5.69 -29.47
CA LEU A 284 10.21 -4.44 -29.15
C LEU A 284 8.88 -4.72 -28.44
N VAL A 285 8.64 -4.08 -27.29
CA VAL A 285 7.39 -4.13 -26.55
C VAL A 285 6.88 -2.70 -26.38
N LEU A 286 5.72 -2.43 -26.97
CA LEU A 286 4.98 -1.18 -26.78
C LEU A 286 3.76 -1.48 -25.91
N ARG A 287 3.57 -0.68 -24.86
CA ARG A 287 2.38 -0.78 -24.00
C ARG A 287 1.74 0.58 -23.84
N GLN A 288 0.43 0.63 -24.02
CA GLN A 288 -0.39 1.82 -23.81
C GLN A 288 -1.48 1.50 -22.80
N THR A 289 -1.77 2.47 -21.93
CA THR A 289 -2.82 2.37 -20.92
C THR A 289 -3.55 3.70 -20.86
N ALA A 290 -4.84 3.72 -21.15
CA ALA A 290 -5.72 4.83 -20.86
C ALA A 290 -6.62 4.45 -19.68
N TYR A 291 -6.81 5.35 -18.71
CA TYR A 291 -7.53 5.01 -17.50
C TYR A 291 -8.30 6.17 -16.89
N MET A 292 -9.32 5.80 -16.11
CA MET A 292 -9.98 6.67 -15.14
C MET A 292 -9.97 5.94 -13.80
N THR A 293 -9.59 6.64 -12.73
CA THR A 293 -9.73 6.17 -11.36
C THR A 293 -10.38 7.24 -10.50
N ARG A 294 -11.24 6.82 -9.57
CA ARG A 294 -11.95 7.72 -8.67
C ARG A 294 -12.03 7.12 -7.28
N TYR A 295 -11.69 7.92 -6.30
CA TYR A 295 -11.95 7.67 -4.88
C TYR A 295 -12.85 8.75 -4.31
N GLY A 296 -13.72 8.40 -3.39
CA GLY A 296 -14.50 9.36 -2.64
C GLY A 296 -14.88 8.83 -1.28
N ASN A 297 -14.96 9.74 -0.31
CA ASN A 297 -15.52 9.47 0.99
C ASN A 297 -16.54 10.54 1.39
N ARG A 298 -17.40 10.18 2.33
CA ARG A 298 -18.37 11.09 2.92
C ARG A 298 -18.60 10.70 4.36
N PHE A 299 -18.25 11.59 5.26
CA PHE A 299 -18.64 11.52 6.65
C PHE A 299 -19.85 12.44 6.87
N SER A 300 -20.84 12.00 7.65
CA SER A 300 -21.98 12.82 8.01
C SER A 300 -22.44 12.54 9.44
N ILE A 301 -22.93 13.59 10.09
CA ILE A 301 -23.57 13.56 11.40
C ILE A 301 -24.97 14.18 11.23
N GLU A 302 -25.98 13.49 11.70
CA GLU A 302 -27.36 13.96 11.67
C GLU A 302 -27.92 13.98 13.10
N ARG A 303 -28.45 15.13 13.52
CA ARG A 303 -29.27 15.37 14.71
C ARG A 303 -30.59 16.00 14.28
N PRO A 304 -31.63 16.05 15.12
CA PRO A 304 -32.89 16.68 14.75
C PRO A 304 -32.76 18.15 14.32
N ASP A 305 -31.83 18.88 14.94
CA ASP A 305 -31.62 20.33 14.77
C ASP A 305 -30.34 20.67 13.96
N PHE A 306 -29.53 19.67 13.58
CA PHE A 306 -28.24 19.91 12.95
C PHE A 306 -27.83 18.76 12.04
N ARG A 307 -27.34 19.11 10.85
CA ARG A 307 -26.72 18.18 9.92
C ARG A 307 -25.34 18.68 9.49
N LEU A 308 -24.34 17.82 9.63
CA LEU A 308 -23.00 18.03 9.12
C LEU A 308 -22.69 16.99 8.03
N ARG A 309 -22.18 17.43 6.89
CA ARG A 309 -21.66 16.56 5.83
C ARG A 309 -20.26 17.00 5.45
N MET A 310 -19.36 16.04 5.27
CA MET A 310 -17.95 16.26 4.91
C MET A 310 -17.57 15.37 3.73
N PRO A 311 -17.99 15.69 2.52
CA PRO A 311 -17.59 14.94 1.35
C PRO A 311 -16.20 15.32 0.89
N SER A 312 -15.40 14.32 0.45
CA SER A 312 -14.14 14.54 -0.25
C SER A 312 -13.93 13.53 -1.38
N GLY A 313 -12.98 13.77 -2.26
CA GLY A 313 -12.67 12.81 -3.31
C GLY A 313 -11.62 13.29 -4.31
N ILE A 314 -11.14 12.35 -5.09
CA ILE A 314 -10.20 12.55 -6.18
C ILE A 314 -10.63 11.72 -7.39
N THR A 315 -10.52 12.29 -8.57
CA THR A 315 -10.75 11.61 -9.85
C THR A 315 -9.59 11.92 -10.77
N ASP A 316 -9.00 10.88 -11.35
CA ASP A 316 -7.93 11.01 -12.32
C ASP A 316 -8.36 10.45 -13.67
N TYR A 317 -7.93 11.13 -14.73
CA TYR A 317 -7.94 10.65 -16.10
C TYR A 317 -6.49 10.60 -16.57
N GLY A 318 -6.00 9.44 -16.93
CA GLY A 318 -4.60 9.28 -17.26
C GLY A 318 -4.34 8.47 -18.52
N TYR A 319 -3.17 8.72 -19.08
CA TYR A 319 -2.61 7.99 -20.21
C TYR A 319 -1.15 7.70 -19.97
N ARG A 320 -0.74 6.45 -20.20
CA ARG A 320 0.64 5.98 -20.10
C ARG A 320 1.05 5.27 -21.37
N LEU A 321 2.22 5.61 -21.88
CA LEU A 321 2.89 4.94 -22.98
C LEU A 321 4.25 4.45 -22.50
N SER A 322 4.60 3.20 -22.76
CA SER A 322 5.94 2.67 -22.51
C SER A 322 6.44 1.86 -23.70
N LEU A 323 7.72 2.01 -23.98
CA LEU A 323 8.46 1.34 -25.05
C LEU A 323 9.67 0.63 -24.43
N ARG A 324 9.82 -0.67 -24.71
CA ARG A 324 11.01 -1.44 -24.29
C ARG A 324 11.63 -2.10 -25.49
N ARG A 325 12.93 -1.90 -25.68
CA ARG A 325 13.74 -2.57 -26.71
C ARG A 325 15.13 -2.88 -26.14
N GLY A 326 15.43 -4.18 -26.04
CA GLY A 326 16.69 -4.64 -25.47
C GLY A 326 16.90 -4.11 -24.03
N ARG A 327 17.99 -3.37 -23.84
CA ARG A 327 18.37 -2.76 -22.56
C ARG A 327 17.66 -1.44 -22.23
N TRP A 328 16.93 -0.85 -23.17
CA TRP A 328 16.26 0.44 -23.02
C TRP A 328 14.78 0.26 -22.71
N THR A 329 14.30 1.06 -21.77
CA THR A 329 12.88 1.25 -21.53
C THR A 329 12.61 2.74 -21.38
N ALA A 330 11.65 3.27 -22.12
CA ALA A 330 11.29 4.68 -22.08
C ALA A 330 9.78 4.86 -22.14
N GLY A 331 9.29 6.01 -21.71
CA GLY A 331 7.84 6.25 -21.77
C GLY A 331 7.43 7.63 -21.32
N THR A 332 6.14 7.84 -21.35
CA THR A 332 5.47 9.05 -20.86
C THR A 332 4.21 8.69 -20.09
N GLU A 333 3.86 9.53 -19.15
CA GLU A 333 2.64 9.40 -18.37
C GLU A 333 2.04 10.77 -18.13
N TRP A 334 0.72 10.88 -18.32
CA TRP A 334 -0.03 12.10 -18.11
C TRP A 334 -1.27 11.78 -17.29
N ALA A 335 -1.55 12.60 -16.29
CA ALA A 335 -2.74 12.48 -15.47
C ALA A 335 -3.37 13.85 -15.21
N LEU A 336 -4.68 13.92 -15.39
CA LEU A 336 -5.51 15.06 -15.04
C LEU A 336 -6.23 14.74 -13.73
N HIS A 337 -5.92 15.47 -12.68
CA HIS A 337 -6.51 15.28 -11.37
C HIS A 337 -7.66 16.29 -11.13
N SER A 338 -8.80 15.80 -10.66
CA SER A 338 -9.91 16.59 -10.17
C SER A 338 -10.16 16.27 -8.71
N ILE A 339 -9.75 17.15 -7.81
CA ILE A 339 -9.71 16.93 -6.36
C ILE A 339 -10.78 17.79 -5.69
N ARG A 340 -11.62 17.17 -4.89
CA ARG A 340 -12.53 17.84 -3.95
C ARG A 340 -11.95 17.67 -2.54
N PRO A 341 -11.28 18.70 -1.97
CA PRO A 341 -10.83 18.67 -0.59
C PRO A 341 -12.03 18.56 0.35
N GLN A 342 -11.79 18.05 1.54
CA GLN A 342 -12.82 17.97 2.56
C GLN A 342 -13.21 19.38 3.02
N GLN A 343 -14.52 19.67 3.00
CA GLN A 343 -15.11 20.88 3.59
C GLN A 343 -16.44 20.52 4.24
N PRO A 344 -16.72 21.06 5.43
CA PRO A 344 -18.00 20.87 6.07
C PRO A 344 -19.12 21.61 5.32
N GLU A 345 -20.22 20.90 5.13
CA GLU A 345 -21.51 21.43 4.70
C GLU A 345 -22.44 21.29 5.90
N THR A 346 -22.80 22.41 6.55
CA THR A 346 -23.66 22.42 7.74
C THR A 346 -25.04 22.95 7.38
N GLU A 347 -26.08 22.34 7.93
CA GLU A 347 -27.47 22.72 7.80
C GLU A 347 -28.15 22.64 9.17
N GLY A 348 -28.77 23.73 9.67
CA GLY A 348 -29.46 23.77 10.97
C GLY A 348 -29.98 25.18 11.31
N GLU A 349 -30.76 25.30 12.38
CA GLU A 349 -31.49 26.54 12.76
C GLU A 349 -30.59 27.77 13.02
N ARG A 350 -29.32 27.57 13.36
CA ARG A 350 -28.39 28.67 13.74
C ARG A 350 -27.28 28.98 12.75
N GLN A 351 -27.00 28.09 11.82
CA GLN A 351 -25.94 28.30 10.81
C GLN A 351 -26.18 27.46 9.57
N THR A 352 -26.46 28.13 8.45
CA THR A 352 -26.35 27.51 7.11
C THR A 352 -25.07 28.01 6.47
N THR A 353 -23.98 27.28 6.61
CA THR A 353 -22.72 27.60 5.94
C THR A 353 -22.47 26.57 4.85
N THR A 354 -22.88 26.89 3.63
CA THR A 354 -22.51 26.11 2.46
C THR A 354 -21.23 26.68 1.86
N LEU A 355 -20.10 26.43 2.50
CA LEU A 355 -18.80 26.63 1.86
C LEU A 355 -18.64 25.52 0.81
N SER A 356 -19.16 25.76 -0.40
CA SER A 356 -18.99 24.82 -1.50
C SER A 356 -17.52 24.57 -1.75
N ALA A 357 -17.06 23.33 -1.52
CA ALA A 357 -15.70 22.93 -1.79
C ALA A 357 -15.38 23.11 -3.27
N THR A 358 -14.65 24.16 -3.59
CA THR A 358 -14.19 24.38 -4.97
C THR A 358 -13.28 23.24 -5.40
N ARG A 359 -13.68 22.52 -6.43
CA ARG A 359 -12.81 21.47 -7.01
C ARG A 359 -11.51 22.10 -7.49
N ARG A 360 -10.42 21.41 -7.21
CA ARG A 360 -9.08 21.77 -7.66
C ARG A 360 -8.66 20.85 -8.79
N HIS A 361 -8.26 21.45 -9.91
CA HIS A 361 -7.76 20.72 -11.07
C HIS A 361 -6.26 20.92 -11.19
N SER A 362 -5.54 19.82 -11.41
CA SER A 362 -4.11 19.83 -11.66
C SER A 362 -3.74 18.81 -12.74
N THR A 363 -2.61 19.04 -13.39
CA THR A 363 -2.06 18.15 -14.41
C THR A 363 -0.68 17.68 -13.96
N GLU A 364 -0.46 16.38 -14.03
CA GLU A 364 0.83 15.75 -13.80
C GLU A 364 1.30 15.10 -15.10
N GLY A 365 2.46 15.50 -15.60
CA GLY A 365 3.10 14.96 -16.79
C GLY A 365 4.50 14.47 -16.50
N SER A 366 4.91 13.37 -17.13
CA SER A 366 6.25 12.80 -16.94
C SER A 366 6.77 12.19 -18.23
N LEU A 367 8.08 12.36 -18.46
CA LEU A 367 8.87 11.63 -19.44
C LEU A 367 9.94 10.85 -18.68
N TRP A 368 10.17 9.60 -19.04
CA TRP A 368 11.16 8.77 -18.36
C TRP A 368 11.90 7.84 -19.31
N ALA A 369 13.12 7.50 -18.93
CA ALA A 369 13.92 6.49 -19.60
C ALA A 369 14.80 5.76 -18.58
N ASP A 370 14.96 4.46 -18.80
CA ASP A 370 15.85 3.56 -18.06
C ASP A 370 16.76 2.84 -19.06
N CYS A 371 18.02 2.63 -18.68
CA CYS A 371 18.95 1.82 -19.44
C CYS A 371 19.70 0.86 -18.51
N LYS A 372 19.82 -0.41 -18.93
CA LYS A 372 20.62 -1.44 -18.25
C LYS A 372 21.94 -1.64 -19.01
N PHE A 373 23.05 -1.54 -18.31
CA PHE A 373 24.38 -1.75 -18.84
C PHE A 373 25.04 -2.93 -18.12
N ALA A 374 25.54 -3.91 -18.86
CA ALA A 374 26.48 -4.89 -18.34
C ALA A 374 27.87 -4.24 -18.33
N VAL A 375 28.37 -3.90 -17.14
CA VAL A 375 29.69 -3.27 -16.95
C VAL A 375 30.78 -4.35 -16.94
N ALA A 376 30.46 -5.52 -16.38
CA ALA A 376 31.31 -6.71 -16.36
C ALA A 376 30.40 -7.97 -16.38
N ARG A 377 31.01 -9.16 -16.46
CA ARG A 377 30.28 -10.44 -16.53
C ARG A 377 29.29 -10.63 -15.37
N ASN A 378 29.59 -10.06 -14.20
CA ASN A 378 28.83 -10.19 -12.97
C ASN A 378 28.40 -8.84 -12.38
N VAL A 379 28.49 -7.74 -13.15
CA VAL A 379 28.14 -6.38 -12.72
C VAL A 379 27.21 -5.74 -13.74
N GLU A 380 26.01 -5.41 -13.30
CA GLU A 380 25.02 -4.66 -14.07
C GLU A 380 24.76 -3.29 -13.43
N LEU A 381 24.63 -2.28 -14.25
CA LEU A 381 24.25 -0.93 -13.85
C LEU A 381 22.92 -0.58 -14.50
N LEU A 382 21.95 -0.16 -13.71
CA LEU A 382 20.72 0.48 -14.17
C LEU A 382 20.83 1.98 -13.92
N GLY A 383 20.74 2.78 -14.96
CA GLY A 383 20.57 4.22 -14.89
C GLY A 383 19.21 4.62 -15.42
N GLY A 384 18.50 5.48 -14.71
CA GLY A 384 17.19 5.97 -15.14
C GLY A 384 16.97 7.43 -14.73
N LEU A 385 16.14 8.13 -15.49
CA LEU A 385 15.73 9.50 -15.22
C LEU A 385 14.26 9.66 -15.55
N ARG A 386 13.51 10.27 -14.64
CA ARG A 386 12.14 10.73 -14.86
C ARG A 386 12.11 12.25 -14.70
N ALA A 387 11.73 12.94 -15.75
CA ALA A 387 11.46 14.38 -15.75
C ALA A 387 9.96 14.60 -15.58
N ASN A 388 9.58 15.44 -14.64
CA ASN A 388 8.18 15.69 -14.29
C ASN A 388 7.82 17.17 -14.46
N VAL A 389 6.60 17.41 -14.88
CA VAL A 389 5.92 18.69 -14.83
C VAL A 389 4.60 18.53 -14.11
N TYR A 390 4.34 19.39 -13.14
CA TYR A 390 3.09 19.44 -12.43
C TYR A 390 2.54 20.85 -12.45
N THR A 391 1.29 21.01 -12.89
CA THR A 391 0.64 22.32 -13.01
C THR A 391 -0.66 22.37 -12.25
N ILE A 392 -0.89 23.49 -11.57
CA ILE A 392 -2.14 23.79 -10.88
C ILE A 392 -2.43 25.27 -10.95
N ARG A 393 -3.58 25.67 -11.46
CA ARG A 393 -3.96 27.08 -11.67
C ARG A 393 -2.87 27.82 -12.49
N ARG A 394 -2.15 28.75 -11.86
CA ARG A 394 -1.07 29.55 -12.47
C ARG A 394 0.34 29.06 -12.09
N SER A 395 0.45 28.01 -11.28
CA SER A 395 1.72 27.50 -10.78
C SER A 395 2.16 26.26 -11.57
N ALA A 396 3.44 26.21 -11.89
CA ALA A 396 4.09 25.05 -12.50
C ALA A 396 5.32 24.64 -11.66
N PHE A 397 5.47 23.34 -11.45
CA PHE A 397 6.61 22.75 -10.74
C PHE A 397 7.27 21.73 -11.66
N PHE A 398 8.58 21.84 -11.78
CA PHE A 398 9.42 20.92 -12.55
C PHE A 398 10.31 20.14 -11.60
N SER A 399 10.49 18.85 -11.87
CA SER A 399 11.43 18.03 -11.11
C SER A 399 12.10 16.98 -11.98
N ALA A 400 13.24 16.47 -11.49
CA ALA A 400 13.97 15.36 -12.08
C ALA A 400 14.22 14.31 -11.01
N ASP A 401 13.83 13.06 -11.32
CA ASP A 401 13.91 11.91 -10.45
C ASP A 401 14.91 10.89 -11.02
N PRO A 402 16.21 11.05 -10.77
CA PRO A 402 17.22 10.09 -11.17
C PRO A 402 17.10 8.82 -10.30
N VAL A 403 17.43 7.70 -10.92
CA VAL A 403 17.65 6.42 -10.26
C VAL A 403 18.94 5.79 -10.76
N LEU A 404 19.73 5.26 -9.85
CA LEU A 404 20.94 4.52 -10.15
C LEU A 404 20.96 3.26 -9.31
N SER A 405 21.09 2.10 -9.94
CA SER A 405 21.18 0.82 -9.23
C SER A 405 22.34 -0.01 -9.79
N LEU A 406 23.24 -0.39 -8.90
CA LEU A 406 24.36 -1.29 -9.19
C LEU A 406 23.98 -2.68 -8.67
N LEU A 407 24.05 -3.67 -9.55
CA LEU A 407 23.86 -5.08 -9.24
C LEU A 407 25.18 -5.82 -9.45
N TRP A 408 25.71 -6.42 -8.40
CA TRP A 408 26.91 -7.26 -8.45
C TRP A 408 26.53 -8.68 -8.02
N THR A 409 26.80 -9.67 -8.89
CA THR A 409 26.41 -11.06 -8.70
C THR A 409 27.65 -11.96 -8.68
N PRO A 410 28.47 -11.94 -7.61
CA PRO A 410 29.55 -12.92 -7.42
C PRO A 410 28.96 -14.30 -7.16
N GLY A 411 29.80 -15.36 -7.28
CA GLY A 411 29.34 -16.74 -7.14
C GLY A 411 28.68 -17.12 -5.81
N TYR A 412 28.84 -16.30 -4.76
CA TYR A 412 28.32 -16.53 -3.41
C TYR A 412 27.08 -15.67 -3.05
N GLY A 413 26.54 -14.92 -3.99
CA GLY A 413 25.34 -14.14 -3.73
C GLY A 413 25.13 -12.99 -4.70
N GLN A 414 24.21 -12.11 -4.35
CA GLN A 414 23.82 -10.94 -5.14
C GLN A 414 23.83 -9.72 -4.23
N PHE A 415 24.56 -8.69 -4.60
CA PHE A 415 24.59 -7.40 -3.93
C PHE A 415 23.94 -6.34 -4.82
N ARG A 416 23.10 -5.51 -4.25
CA ARG A 416 22.50 -4.37 -4.92
C ARG A 416 22.70 -3.12 -4.10
N LEU A 417 23.09 -2.04 -4.76
CA LEU A 417 23.10 -0.69 -4.21
C LEU A 417 22.23 0.20 -5.08
N THR A 418 21.27 0.88 -4.49
CA THR A 418 20.36 1.77 -5.22
C THR A 418 20.33 3.16 -4.58
N ALA A 419 20.49 4.20 -5.41
CA ALA A 419 20.27 5.59 -5.03
C ALA A 419 19.16 6.17 -5.91
N ASN A 420 18.26 6.95 -5.32
CA ASN A 420 17.16 7.57 -6.06
C ASN A 420 16.73 8.91 -5.47
N VAL A 421 16.09 9.72 -6.31
CA VAL A 421 15.31 10.89 -5.92
C VAL A 421 13.89 10.67 -6.38
N LYS A 422 12.92 11.02 -5.55
CA LYS A 422 11.49 10.91 -5.86
C LYS A 422 10.75 12.17 -5.45
N HIS A 423 9.77 12.57 -6.27
CA HIS A 423 8.84 13.67 -5.96
C HIS A 423 7.42 13.13 -5.84
N GLN A 424 6.59 13.85 -5.10
CA GLN A 424 5.17 13.55 -4.93
C GLN A 424 4.36 14.84 -4.92
N TYR A 425 3.25 14.87 -5.68
CA TYR A 425 2.44 16.07 -5.89
C TYR A 425 1.06 15.99 -5.25
N LEU A 426 0.65 14.80 -4.82
CA LEU A 426 -0.62 14.55 -4.14
C LEU A 426 -0.38 14.12 -2.70
N PHE A 427 -1.06 14.74 -1.76
CA PHE A 427 -0.93 14.47 -0.33
C PHE A 427 -2.24 13.94 0.23
N ARG A 428 -2.16 13.00 1.15
CA ARG A 428 -3.28 12.57 1.97
C ARG A 428 -3.10 13.12 3.37
N THR A 429 -4.16 13.65 3.94
CA THR A 429 -4.19 14.20 5.29
C THR A 429 -5.59 14.08 5.88
N GLY A 430 -5.73 14.21 7.19
CA GLY A 430 -7.02 14.13 7.86
C GLY A 430 -6.92 14.23 9.37
N LEU A 431 -8.07 14.08 10.01
CA LEU A 431 -8.21 14.14 11.47
C LEU A 431 -7.93 12.80 12.16
N SER A 432 -7.71 11.74 11.40
CA SER A 432 -7.60 10.39 11.94
C SER A 432 -6.18 10.02 12.33
N ALA A 433 -5.96 9.76 13.62
CA ALA A 433 -4.71 9.18 14.12
C ALA A 433 -4.54 7.69 13.76
N VAL A 434 -5.61 7.02 13.30
CA VAL A 434 -5.67 5.57 13.04
C VAL A 434 -5.99 5.24 11.58
N ASN A 435 -5.69 6.14 10.66
CA ASN A 435 -5.85 5.97 9.21
C ASN A 435 -7.29 5.61 8.79
N LEU A 436 -8.29 6.23 9.41
CA LEU A 436 -9.70 6.03 9.00
C LEU A 436 -9.94 6.57 7.59
N PRO A 437 -10.94 6.06 6.85
CA PRO A 437 -11.30 6.53 5.52
C PRO A 437 -12.00 7.90 5.53
N THR A 438 -11.80 8.70 6.57
CA THR A 438 -12.16 10.13 6.66
C THR A 438 -11.09 11.05 6.13
N ASP A 439 -9.88 10.54 5.90
CA ASP A 439 -8.78 11.30 5.33
C ASP A 439 -9.07 11.70 3.87
N PHE A 440 -8.48 12.81 3.44
CA PHE A 440 -8.74 13.38 2.13
C PHE A 440 -7.45 13.76 1.39
N TRP A 441 -7.55 13.83 0.07
CA TRP A 441 -6.44 14.14 -0.82
C TRP A 441 -6.37 15.63 -1.14
N LEU A 442 -5.13 16.14 -1.19
CA LEU A 442 -4.81 17.52 -1.53
C LEU A 442 -3.77 17.55 -2.66
N PRO A 443 -3.90 18.49 -3.60
CA PRO A 443 -2.85 18.75 -4.59
C PRO A 443 -1.75 19.63 -4.01
N ALA A 444 -0.52 19.47 -4.49
CA ALA A 444 0.53 20.45 -4.29
C ALA A 444 0.09 21.81 -4.86
N ASP A 445 0.48 22.87 -4.19
CA ASP A 445 0.26 24.26 -4.64
C ASP A 445 1.41 25.18 -4.15
N GLU A 446 1.24 26.47 -4.24
CA GLU A 446 2.25 27.45 -3.80
C GLU A 446 2.55 27.38 -2.29
N ARG A 447 1.54 27.06 -1.48
CA ARG A 447 1.66 26.91 0.00
C ARG A 447 2.19 25.52 0.37
N LEU A 448 1.64 24.47 -0.27
CA LEU A 448 2.03 23.08 -0.11
C LEU A 448 2.84 22.63 -1.31
N ARG A 449 4.11 23.01 -1.35
CA ARG A 449 5.01 22.64 -2.46
C ARG A 449 5.19 21.11 -2.53
N PRO A 450 5.49 20.56 -3.74
CA PRO A 450 5.74 19.13 -3.91
C PRO A 450 6.71 18.56 -2.88
N GLN A 451 6.36 17.43 -2.28
CA GLN A 451 7.24 16.66 -1.41
C GLN A 451 8.32 15.97 -2.23
N TYR A 452 9.49 15.73 -1.63
CA TYR A 452 10.54 14.94 -2.26
C TYR A 452 11.38 14.19 -1.25
N ALA A 453 12.04 13.12 -1.73
CA ALA A 453 12.90 12.29 -0.92
C ALA A 453 14.17 11.90 -1.67
N TYR A 454 15.28 11.83 -0.94
CA TYR A 454 16.49 11.14 -1.35
C TYR A 454 16.51 9.77 -0.68
N GLY A 455 16.70 8.72 -1.46
CA GLY A 455 16.78 7.34 -1.01
C GLY A 455 18.11 6.69 -1.35
N LEU A 456 18.66 5.95 -0.38
CA LEU A 456 19.82 5.07 -0.56
C LEU A 456 19.48 3.73 0.07
N SER A 457 19.71 2.62 -0.64
CA SER A 457 19.50 1.28 -0.11
C SER A 457 20.56 0.31 -0.61
N GLY A 458 20.98 -0.61 0.26
CA GLY A 458 21.82 -1.73 -0.05
C GLY A 458 21.11 -3.03 0.29
N GLU A 459 21.21 -4.03 -0.56
CA GLU A 459 20.61 -5.35 -0.35
C GLU A 459 21.65 -6.43 -0.68
N TYR A 460 21.73 -7.43 0.18
CA TYR A 460 22.46 -8.66 -0.06
C TYR A 460 21.49 -9.84 -0.07
N ARG A 461 21.64 -10.75 -1.03
CA ARG A 461 20.83 -11.96 -1.15
C ARG A 461 21.69 -13.15 -1.51
N THR A 462 21.47 -14.28 -0.82
CA THR A 462 22.17 -15.53 -1.11
C THR A 462 21.28 -16.72 -0.81
N ASP A 463 21.50 -17.80 -1.55
CA ASP A 463 20.89 -19.09 -1.23
C ASP A 463 21.81 -19.83 -0.25
N LEU A 464 21.39 -19.92 1.04
CA LEU A 464 22.10 -20.70 2.06
C LEU A 464 22.09 -22.20 1.73
N ILE A 465 20.99 -22.66 1.15
CA ILE A 465 20.83 -23.99 0.55
C ILE A 465 20.23 -23.77 -0.84
N PRO A 466 20.95 -24.07 -1.92
CA PRO A 466 20.53 -23.80 -3.29
C PRO A 466 19.09 -24.25 -3.59
N GLY A 467 18.25 -23.30 -4.01
CA GLY A 467 16.83 -23.50 -4.33
C GLY A 467 15.92 -23.89 -3.17
N ARG A 468 16.44 -23.97 -1.90
CA ARG A 468 15.65 -24.38 -0.73
C ARG A 468 15.54 -23.31 0.34
N LEU A 469 16.65 -22.68 0.70
CA LEU A 469 16.71 -21.70 1.79
C LEU A 469 17.47 -20.46 1.31
N GLN A 470 16.81 -19.33 1.30
CA GLN A 470 17.39 -18.04 0.91
C GLN A 470 17.45 -17.08 2.09
N LEU A 471 18.56 -16.35 2.18
CA LEU A 471 18.76 -15.22 3.07
C LEU A 471 18.74 -13.93 2.27
N SER A 472 18.03 -12.91 2.76
CA SER A 472 18.10 -11.54 2.29
C SER A 472 18.39 -10.61 3.47
N ALA A 473 19.29 -9.66 3.27
CA ALA A 473 19.59 -8.60 4.23
C ALA A 473 19.61 -7.25 3.51
N GLY A 474 18.93 -6.25 4.04
CA GLY A 474 18.80 -4.94 3.44
C GLY A 474 19.06 -3.81 4.43
N LEU A 475 19.64 -2.72 3.95
CA LEU A 475 19.81 -1.46 4.67
C LEU A 475 19.17 -0.36 3.85
N TYR A 476 18.52 0.59 4.52
CA TYR A 476 17.98 1.75 3.84
C TYR A 476 18.15 3.04 4.63
N TYR A 477 18.25 4.14 3.88
CA TYR A 477 18.24 5.50 4.38
C TYR A 477 17.41 6.37 3.46
N LYS A 478 16.41 7.10 4.00
CA LYS A 478 15.61 8.08 3.26
C LYS A 478 15.60 9.41 3.99
N ARG A 479 15.77 10.50 3.27
CA ARG A 479 15.60 11.85 3.77
C ARG A 479 14.44 12.52 3.05
N LEU A 480 13.41 12.85 3.81
CA LEU A 480 12.14 13.38 3.34
C LEU A 480 12.08 14.89 3.56
N TYR A 481 11.54 15.61 2.61
CA TYR A 481 11.40 17.05 2.66
C TYR A 481 9.97 17.46 2.35
N ARG A 482 9.54 18.59 2.95
CA ARG A 482 8.19 19.17 2.80
C ARG A 482 7.10 18.17 3.20
N GLN A 483 7.37 17.40 4.25
CA GLN A 483 6.39 16.49 4.83
C GLN A 483 5.24 17.30 5.40
N THR A 484 4.00 16.91 5.07
CA THR A 484 2.80 17.62 5.49
C THR A 484 2.18 16.87 6.66
N GLU A 485 1.80 17.61 7.70
CA GLU A 485 1.06 17.11 8.86
C GLU A 485 -0.17 17.97 9.09
N TYR A 486 -1.26 17.35 9.53
CA TYR A 486 -2.48 18.04 9.92
C TYR A 486 -2.55 18.13 11.45
N ILE A 487 -2.69 19.34 11.96
CA ILE A 487 -2.69 19.62 13.42
C ILE A 487 -4.04 20.15 13.91
N GLY A 488 -5.08 20.16 13.07
CA GLY A 488 -6.43 20.57 13.43
C GLY A 488 -7.12 19.58 14.36
N THR A 489 -8.15 20.05 15.03
CA THR A 489 -8.97 19.27 15.95
C THR A 489 -10.40 19.09 15.43
N PRO A 490 -11.12 18.02 15.83
CA PRO A 490 -12.54 17.86 15.48
C PRO A 490 -13.43 18.99 15.98
N PHE A 491 -13.02 19.73 17.02
CA PHE A 491 -13.79 20.86 17.58
C PHE A 491 -13.95 22.02 16.60
N GLU A 492 -13.00 22.23 15.69
CA GLU A 492 -13.10 23.28 14.66
C GLU A 492 -14.29 23.06 13.71
N LEU A 493 -14.72 21.79 13.55
CA LEU A 493 -15.92 21.44 12.79
C LEU A 493 -17.20 21.95 13.46
N ILE A 494 -17.22 21.95 14.79
CA ILE A 494 -18.39 22.32 15.60
C ILE A 494 -18.52 23.85 15.67
N TYR A 495 -17.41 24.57 15.72
CA TYR A 495 -17.39 26.02 15.85
C TYR A 495 -17.47 26.80 14.54
N GLY A 496 -17.57 26.11 13.38
CA GLY A 496 -17.77 26.74 12.08
C GLY A 496 -16.56 27.46 11.48
N ASP A 497 -15.39 27.39 12.12
CA ASP A 497 -14.12 27.99 11.64
C ASP A 497 -13.16 26.96 10.99
N TYR A 498 -13.72 25.89 10.47
CA TYR A 498 -12.92 24.87 9.82
C TYR A 498 -12.31 25.36 8.50
N ASP A 499 -11.03 25.59 8.49
CA ASP A 499 -10.21 25.75 7.28
C ASP A 499 -9.00 24.81 7.37
N TYR A 500 -9.05 23.68 6.67
CA TYR A 500 -7.96 22.68 6.66
C TYR A 500 -6.60 23.29 6.32
N ARG A 501 -6.54 24.42 5.59
CA ARG A 501 -5.30 25.08 5.18
C ARG A 501 -4.56 25.75 6.34
N LYS A 502 -5.30 26.22 7.35
CA LYS A 502 -4.72 26.83 8.55
C LYS A 502 -3.97 25.80 9.40
N ASN A 503 -4.41 24.55 9.33
CA ASN A 503 -3.94 23.44 10.16
C ASN A 503 -2.92 22.54 9.47
N LEU A 504 -2.47 22.91 8.28
CA LEU A 504 -1.42 22.18 7.56
C LEU A 504 -0.05 22.79 7.85
N ILE A 505 0.85 21.96 8.38
CA ILE A 505 2.24 22.32 8.63
C ILE A 505 3.16 21.50 7.73
N SER A 506 4.34 22.06 7.43
CA SER A 506 5.35 21.42 6.57
C SER A 506 6.65 21.21 7.30
N GLY A 507 7.27 20.07 7.15
CA GLY A 507 8.48 19.68 7.85
C GLY A 507 9.43 18.80 7.06
N LYS A 508 10.28 18.08 7.79
CA LYS A 508 11.28 17.16 7.25
C LYS A 508 11.16 15.82 7.95
N GLY A 509 11.56 14.75 7.24
CA GLY A 509 11.63 13.40 7.79
C GLY A 509 12.99 12.75 7.55
N LYS A 510 13.30 11.75 8.36
CA LYS A 510 14.47 10.90 8.23
C LYS A 510 14.07 9.47 8.60
N ASN A 511 14.19 8.56 7.65
CA ASN A 511 13.90 7.14 7.85
C ASN A 511 15.17 6.33 7.60
N TYR A 512 15.45 5.34 8.43
CA TYR A 512 16.57 4.42 8.24
C TYR A 512 16.32 3.10 8.97
N GLY A 513 16.89 2.03 8.45
CA GLY A 513 16.68 0.72 9.05
C GLY A 513 17.44 -0.40 8.39
N LEU A 514 17.29 -1.57 9.03
CA LEU A 514 17.82 -2.87 8.62
C LEU A 514 16.66 -3.84 8.46
N ASP A 515 16.66 -4.58 7.38
CA ASP A 515 15.68 -5.62 7.06
C ASP A 515 16.39 -6.95 6.87
N LEU A 516 15.91 -8.00 7.52
CA LEU A 516 16.41 -9.37 7.38
C LEU A 516 15.26 -10.29 6.99
N MET A 517 15.51 -11.26 6.12
CA MET A 517 14.53 -12.27 5.77
C MET A 517 15.21 -13.60 5.47
N ILE A 518 14.64 -14.68 6.01
CA ILE A 518 14.97 -16.06 5.66
C ILE A 518 13.72 -16.70 5.06
N GLU A 519 13.81 -17.17 3.81
CA GLU A 519 12.75 -17.84 3.08
C GLU A 519 13.05 -19.32 2.85
N LYS A 520 12.14 -20.20 3.27
CA LYS A 520 12.16 -21.63 2.95
C LYS A 520 11.18 -21.92 1.82
N ARG A 521 11.71 -22.24 0.62
CA ARG A 521 10.97 -22.31 -0.64
C ARG A 521 10.38 -23.65 -0.97
N THR A 522 10.95 -24.74 -0.47
CA THR A 522 10.61 -26.11 -0.88
C THR A 522 10.36 -27.03 0.28
N GLY A 523 9.66 -28.15 0.02
CA GLY A 523 9.33 -29.20 0.97
C GLY A 523 7.87 -29.11 1.48
N ARG A 524 7.55 -29.94 2.48
CA ARG A 524 6.22 -29.97 3.08
C ARG A 524 5.92 -28.72 3.93
N ILE A 525 6.97 -28.12 4.49
CA ILE A 525 6.89 -26.86 5.23
C ILE A 525 7.60 -25.80 4.41
N THR A 526 6.88 -24.70 4.07
CA THR A 526 7.40 -23.55 3.35
C THR A 526 6.95 -22.26 4.06
N GLY A 527 7.64 -21.15 3.81
CA GLY A 527 7.33 -19.86 4.42
C GLY A 527 8.55 -18.99 4.60
N TRP A 528 8.44 -17.95 5.39
CA TRP A 528 9.52 -17.02 5.69
C TRP A 528 9.47 -16.48 7.12
N MET A 529 10.58 -16.00 7.58
CA MET A 529 10.72 -15.15 8.77
C MET A 529 11.36 -13.85 8.34
N SER A 530 10.81 -12.73 8.73
CA SER A 530 11.34 -11.39 8.48
C SER A 530 11.53 -10.63 9.79
N TYR A 531 12.56 -9.80 9.84
CA TYR A 531 12.80 -8.87 10.93
C TYR A 531 13.21 -7.52 10.37
N SER A 532 12.53 -6.48 10.83
CA SER A 532 12.80 -5.08 10.49
C SER A 532 13.16 -4.31 11.75
N LEU A 533 14.30 -3.63 11.71
CA LEU A 533 14.73 -2.65 12.70
C LEU A 533 14.73 -1.29 12.03
N GLY A 534 13.84 -0.37 12.41
CA GLY A 534 13.69 0.89 11.69
C GLY A 534 13.34 2.08 12.57
N ARG A 535 13.74 3.25 12.09
CA ARG A 535 13.36 4.55 12.67
C ARG A 535 12.71 5.41 11.60
N ALA A 536 11.62 6.08 11.95
CA ALA A 536 10.92 7.06 11.14
C ALA A 536 10.76 8.35 11.95
N LEU A 537 11.61 9.32 11.72
CA LEU A 537 11.69 10.56 12.50
C LEU A 537 11.14 11.74 11.72
N ARG A 538 10.48 12.66 12.41
CA ARG A 538 9.87 13.88 11.86
C ARG A 538 10.32 15.10 12.63
N ARG A 539 10.35 16.25 11.95
CA ARG A 539 10.65 17.56 12.52
C ARG A 539 9.84 18.62 11.80
N TYR A 540 9.04 19.36 12.56
CA TYR A 540 8.22 20.48 12.07
C TYR A 540 8.63 21.77 12.80
N PRO A 541 9.61 22.52 12.24
CA PRO A 541 10.10 23.75 12.88
C PRO A 541 8.99 24.79 13.06
N GLY A 542 8.99 25.48 14.19
CA GLY A 542 7.99 26.51 14.53
C GLY A 542 6.69 25.99 15.13
N ARG A 543 6.45 24.64 15.14
CA ARG A 543 5.26 24.06 15.78
C ARG A 543 5.61 23.09 16.91
N PHE A 544 6.56 22.20 16.68
CA PHE A 544 7.01 21.23 17.67
C PHE A 544 8.51 21.41 17.93
N SER A 545 8.89 21.28 19.20
CA SER A 545 10.30 21.28 19.58
C SER A 545 10.98 19.96 19.18
N GLY A 546 12.19 20.06 18.63
CA GLY A 546 13.03 18.88 18.40
C GLY A 546 12.61 17.97 17.25
N THR A 547 13.01 16.72 17.36
CA THR A 547 12.74 15.63 16.45
C THR A 547 12.00 14.53 17.20
N PHE A 548 10.92 14.02 16.64
CA PHE A 548 10.06 13.03 17.25
C PHE A 548 9.73 11.87 16.27
N PRO A 549 9.31 10.71 16.77
CA PRO A 549 8.93 9.59 15.91
C PRO A 549 7.63 9.86 15.15
N ALA A 550 7.53 9.38 13.90
CA ALA A 550 6.28 9.38 13.15
C ALA A 550 5.25 8.48 13.86
N GLY A 551 3.95 8.83 13.78
CA GLY A 551 2.90 8.10 14.49
C GLY A 551 2.79 6.61 14.13
N HIS A 552 3.30 6.21 12.97
CA HIS A 552 3.34 4.81 12.50
C HIS A 552 4.69 4.10 12.76
N GLU A 553 5.65 4.75 13.44
CA GLU A 553 6.98 4.16 13.69
C GLU A 553 6.87 2.91 14.56
N ARG A 554 7.41 1.80 14.10
CA ARG A 554 7.73 0.61 14.90
C ARG A 554 9.21 0.36 14.82
N ILE A 555 9.91 0.39 15.96
CA ILE A 555 11.37 0.23 15.98
C ILE A 555 11.75 -1.21 15.61
N HIS A 556 11.05 -2.16 16.18
CA HIS A 556 11.25 -3.59 15.98
C HIS A 556 9.96 -4.20 15.41
N GLU A 557 10.08 -4.99 14.36
CA GLU A 557 8.98 -5.80 13.85
C GLU A 557 9.53 -7.15 13.36
N PHE A 558 9.04 -8.23 13.94
CA PHE A 558 9.33 -9.59 13.54
C PHE A 558 8.05 -10.25 13.03
N ASN A 559 8.12 -10.84 11.84
CA ASN A 559 7.03 -11.58 11.24
C ASN A 559 7.49 -12.99 10.87
N ALA A 560 6.63 -13.98 11.08
CA ALA A 560 6.83 -15.34 10.62
C ALA A 560 5.59 -15.85 9.91
N VAL A 561 5.78 -16.50 8.77
CA VAL A 561 4.73 -17.10 7.95
C VAL A 561 5.13 -18.53 7.65
N ALA A 562 4.26 -19.47 7.92
CA ALA A 562 4.50 -20.89 7.67
C ALA A 562 3.28 -21.58 7.08
N THR A 563 3.50 -22.45 6.10
CA THR A 563 2.52 -23.42 5.62
C THR A 563 3.09 -24.82 5.77
N TRP A 564 2.27 -25.74 6.26
CA TRP A 564 2.60 -27.15 6.37
C TRP A 564 1.58 -28.01 5.62
N LYS A 565 2.01 -28.67 4.56
CA LYS A 565 1.22 -29.67 3.82
C LYS A 565 1.38 -31.02 4.49
N ALA A 566 0.50 -31.33 5.44
CA ALA A 566 0.56 -32.57 6.23
C ALA A 566 0.21 -33.82 5.41
N GLY A 567 -0.45 -33.64 4.26
CA GLY A 567 -0.81 -34.71 3.35
C GLY A 567 -1.59 -34.20 2.13
N ARG A 568 -2.34 -35.07 1.48
CA ARG A 568 -3.15 -34.68 0.32
C ARG A 568 -4.41 -33.90 0.70
N ARG A 569 -4.95 -34.14 1.92
CA ARG A 569 -6.22 -33.54 2.40
C ARG A 569 -6.02 -32.35 3.32
N TRP A 570 -4.96 -32.33 4.14
CA TRP A 570 -4.77 -31.33 5.16
C TRP A 570 -3.56 -30.43 4.87
N SER A 571 -3.78 -29.14 4.99
CA SER A 571 -2.73 -28.14 5.08
C SER A 571 -3.00 -27.22 6.28
N PHE A 572 -1.92 -26.78 6.92
CA PHE A 572 -1.94 -25.88 8.07
C PHE A 572 -1.19 -24.60 7.72
N GLY A 573 -1.73 -23.48 8.13
CA GLY A 573 -1.11 -22.17 7.97
C GLY A 573 -0.94 -21.48 9.32
N ALA A 574 0.12 -20.73 9.48
CA ALA A 574 0.34 -19.89 10.65
C ALA A 574 1.05 -18.59 10.28
N THR A 575 0.66 -17.51 10.95
CA THR A 575 1.35 -16.21 10.89
C THR A 575 1.56 -15.67 12.29
N LEU A 576 2.76 -15.18 12.57
CA LEU A 576 3.10 -14.52 13.82
C LEU A 576 3.60 -13.12 13.52
N VAL A 577 3.06 -12.13 14.22
CA VAL A 577 3.53 -10.75 14.22
C VAL A 577 3.93 -10.39 15.65
N TRP A 578 5.17 -9.92 15.81
CA TRP A 578 5.65 -9.31 17.05
C TRP A 578 6.25 -7.96 16.70
N ALA A 579 5.72 -6.88 17.27
CA ALA A 579 6.14 -5.54 16.91
C ALA A 579 6.14 -4.59 18.11
N GLY A 580 7.06 -3.63 18.12
CA GLY A 580 7.06 -2.54 19.08
C GLY A 580 5.78 -1.71 19.01
N GLY A 581 5.38 -1.10 20.11
CA GLY A 581 4.23 -0.19 20.15
C GLY A 581 4.46 1.05 19.31
N THR A 582 3.41 1.54 18.63
CA THR A 582 3.42 2.79 17.88
C THR A 582 3.42 4.00 18.81
N PRO A 583 4.01 5.13 18.39
CA PRO A 583 4.01 6.36 19.17
C PRO A 583 2.62 6.97 19.34
N PHE A 584 2.39 7.64 20.43
CA PHE A 584 1.24 8.52 20.66
C PHE A 584 1.62 9.70 21.54
N THR A 585 0.80 10.76 21.54
CA THR A 585 0.99 11.92 22.39
C THR A 585 0.25 11.71 23.69
N PRO A 586 0.95 11.47 24.83
CA PRO A 586 0.29 11.26 26.11
C PRO A 586 -0.25 12.59 26.65
N PRO A 587 -1.38 12.59 27.38
CA PRO A 587 -1.81 13.76 28.14
C PRO A 587 -0.89 13.97 29.33
N SER A 588 -0.59 15.23 29.65
CA SER A 588 0.17 15.61 30.81
C SER A 588 -0.71 15.79 32.02
N TYR A 589 -1.84 16.50 31.86
CA TYR A 589 -2.85 16.71 32.89
C TYR A 589 -4.21 17.09 32.31
N PHE A 590 -5.25 17.03 33.14
CA PHE A 590 -6.60 17.44 32.83
C PHE A 590 -6.98 18.67 33.66
N TYR A 591 -7.80 19.53 33.10
CA TYR A 591 -8.39 20.66 33.79
C TYR A 591 -9.80 20.94 33.29
N LEU A 592 -10.61 21.50 34.17
CA LEU A 592 -11.97 21.92 33.84
C LEU A 592 -11.95 23.39 33.42
N GLN A 593 -12.52 23.71 32.32
CA GLN A 593 -12.73 25.07 31.84
C GLN A 593 -14.17 25.24 31.40
N ASN A 594 -14.93 26.12 32.05
CA ASN A 594 -16.35 26.38 31.78
C ASN A 594 -17.22 25.09 31.75
N GLY A 595 -16.94 24.18 32.71
CA GLY A 595 -17.66 22.88 32.78
C GLY A 595 -17.18 21.81 31.78
N ASN A 596 -16.28 22.15 30.88
CA ASN A 596 -15.71 21.20 29.93
C ASN A 596 -14.36 20.68 30.42
N LEU A 597 -14.18 19.37 30.37
CA LEU A 597 -12.90 18.74 30.64
C LEU A 597 -11.97 18.90 29.44
N LEU A 598 -10.84 19.55 29.65
CA LEU A 598 -9.79 19.74 28.66
C LEU A 598 -8.55 18.93 29.03
N SER A 599 -7.83 18.42 28.04
CA SER A 599 -6.57 17.72 28.20
C SER A 599 -5.43 18.58 27.72
N GLN A 600 -4.44 18.79 28.59
CA GLN A 600 -3.14 19.31 28.17
C GLN A 600 -2.27 18.13 27.77
N PHE A 601 -1.77 18.16 26.55
CA PHE A 601 -0.91 17.11 26.01
C PHE A 601 0.57 17.41 26.29
N GLY A 602 1.35 16.34 26.49
CA GLY A 602 2.80 16.40 26.62
C GLY A 602 3.49 16.55 25.26
N ASP A 603 4.75 16.17 25.22
CA ASP A 603 5.53 16.22 23.97
C ASP A 603 4.92 15.32 22.89
N TYR A 604 4.93 15.83 21.66
CA TYR A 604 4.28 15.15 20.51
C TYR A 604 4.93 13.79 20.25
N ASN A 605 4.10 12.72 20.21
CA ASN A 605 4.51 11.34 19.98
C ASN A 605 5.60 10.81 20.94
N SER A 606 5.63 11.29 22.18
CA SER A 606 6.63 10.90 23.19
C SER A 606 6.33 9.57 23.88
N GLY A 607 5.06 9.18 23.99
CA GLY A 607 4.63 7.87 24.53
C GLY A 607 4.64 6.76 23.46
N ARG A 608 4.61 5.51 23.92
CA ARG A 608 4.43 4.32 23.04
C ARG A 608 3.34 3.42 23.59
N LEU A 609 2.54 2.85 22.67
CA LEU A 609 1.59 1.80 22.98
C LEU A 609 2.33 0.54 23.46
N SER A 610 1.58 -0.40 24.04
CA SER A 610 2.14 -1.70 24.42
C SER A 610 2.65 -2.50 23.21
N THR A 611 3.58 -3.43 23.45
CA THR A 611 4.09 -4.33 22.43
C THR A 611 2.94 -5.12 21.80
N TYR A 612 2.86 -5.10 20.49
CA TYR A 612 1.89 -5.82 19.68
C TYR A 612 2.33 -7.25 19.44
N ILE A 613 1.47 -8.24 19.73
CA ILE A 613 1.72 -9.64 19.42
C ILE A 613 0.44 -10.26 18.87
N ARG A 614 0.52 -10.92 17.72
CA ARG A 614 -0.61 -11.65 17.12
C ARG A 614 -0.15 -12.93 16.47
N LEU A 615 -0.82 -14.02 16.82
CA LEU A 615 -0.68 -15.33 16.19
C LEU A 615 -2.00 -15.68 15.49
N ASP A 616 -1.96 -15.91 14.20
CA ASP A 616 -3.09 -16.43 13.44
C ASP A 616 -2.78 -17.84 12.97
N VAL A 617 -3.73 -18.75 13.05
CA VAL A 617 -3.59 -20.14 12.63
C VAL A 617 -4.74 -20.59 11.76
N SER A 618 -4.47 -21.53 10.85
CA SER A 618 -5.51 -22.14 10.04
C SER A 618 -5.28 -23.62 9.76
N ALA A 619 -6.38 -24.33 9.51
CA ALA A 619 -6.40 -25.69 9.00
C ALA A 619 -7.33 -25.75 7.79
N THR A 620 -6.81 -26.15 6.63
CA THR A 620 -7.58 -26.35 5.42
C THR A 620 -7.74 -27.83 5.13
N CYS A 621 -9.00 -28.30 5.05
CA CYS A 621 -9.37 -29.67 4.73
C CYS A 621 -9.94 -29.75 3.32
N ARG A 622 -9.26 -30.41 2.39
CA ARG A 622 -9.77 -30.72 1.05
C ARG A 622 -10.68 -31.93 1.13
N ILE A 623 -12.00 -31.71 0.93
CA ILE A 623 -13.03 -32.76 1.06
C ILE A 623 -13.09 -33.59 -0.21
N LYS A 624 -13.16 -32.92 -1.39
CA LYS A 624 -13.29 -33.58 -2.67
C LYS A 624 -12.29 -32.98 -3.66
N VAL A 625 -11.50 -33.84 -4.30
CA VAL A 625 -10.59 -33.46 -5.40
C VAL A 625 -10.81 -34.48 -6.50
N HIS A 626 -11.50 -34.10 -7.59
CA HIS A 626 -11.79 -34.97 -8.71
C HIS A 626 -12.00 -34.18 -10.00
N GLY A 627 -11.37 -34.61 -11.10
CA GLY A 627 -11.62 -34.04 -12.43
C GLY A 627 -11.34 -32.54 -12.55
N GLY A 628 -10.37 -32.01 -11.79
CA GLY A 628 -10.05 -30.56 -11.75
C GLY A 628 -11.00 -29.73 -10.92
N ARG A 629 -11.92 -30.37 -10.15
CA ARG A 629 -12.79 -29.73 -9.16
C ARG A 629 -12.25 -30.02 -7.76
N GLU A 630 -12.20 -29.01 -6.93
CA GLU A 630 -11.80 -29.10 -5.53
C GLU A 630 -12.84 -28.42 -4.64
N SER A 631 -13.19 -29.04 -3.52
CA SER A 631 -13.97 -28.37 -2.47
C SER A 631 -13.36 -28.64 -1.11
N GLY A 632 -13.53 -27.73 -0.18
CA GLY A 632 -12.95 -27.87 1.13
C GLY A 632 -13.48 -26.87 2.16
N LEU A 633 -13.02 -27.08 3.37
CA LEU A 633 -13.26 -26.21 4.51
C LEU A 633 -11.93 -25.60 4.97
N ASN A 634 -11.93 -24.33 5.27
CA ASN A 634 -10.85 -23.65 5.96
C ASN A 634 -11.35 -23.21 7.34
N PHE A 635 -10.68 -23.65 8.38
CA PHE A 635 -10.88 -23.21 9.76
C PHE A 635 -9.74 -22.27 10.08
N SER A 636 -10.03 -21.08 10.55
CA SER A 636 -9.00 -20.09 10.92
C SER A 636 -9.32 -19.47 12.28
N VAL A 637 -8.29 -19.14 13.02
CA VAL A 637 -8.40 -18.39 14.27
C VAL A 637 -7.45 -17.19 14.17
N TYR A 638 -8.02 -16.01 14.13
CA TYR A 638 -7.31 -14.75 14.22
C TYR A 638 -7.02 -14.43 15.68
N ASN A 639 -5.78 -13.99 15.98
CA ASN A 639 -5.30 -13.69 17.33
C ASN A 639 -5.43 -14.90 18.29
N ALA A 640 -4.99 -16.08 17.84
CA ALA A 640 -5.08 -17.34 18.60
C ALA A 640 -4.34 -17.33 19.95
N ASN A 641 -3.38 -16.41 20.13
CA ASN A 641 -2.71 -16.17 21.41
C ASN A 641 -3.52 -15.32 22.39
N CYS A 642 -4.73 -14.93 22.05
CA CYS A 642 -5.68 -14.21 22.91
C CYS A 642 -5.13 -12.90 23.51
N ARG A 643 -4.15 -12.25 22.86
CA ARG A 643 -3.58 -11.01 23.36
C ARG A 643 -4.51 -9.83 23.13
N HIS A 644 -4.63 -8.98 24.15
CA HIS A 644 -5.33 -7.71 24.06
C HIS A 644 -4.36 -6.63 23.56
N ASN A 645 -4.27 -6.46 22.23
CA ASN A 645 -3.48 -5.42 21.63
C ASN A 645 -4.17 -4.06 21.73
N ASP A 646 -3.41 -3.01 22.02
CA ASP A 646 -3.94 -1.65 22.11
C ASP A 646 -4.01 -1.02 20.72
N LEU A 647 -5.10 -0.32 20.41
CA LEU A 647 -5.30 0.41 19.16
C LEU A 647 -4.89 1.88 19.31
N PHE A 648 -5.44 2.55 20.32
CA PHE A 648 -5.07 3.90 20.76
C PHE A 648 -5.59 4.13 22.20
N TRP A 649 -5.18 5.20 22.83
CA TRP A 649 -5.63 5.58 24.17
C TRP A 649 -6.70 6.65 24.07
N ARG A 650 -7.77 6.48 24.85
CA ARG A 650 -8.87 7.43 24.92
C ARG A 650 -9.22 7.79 26.38
N LEU A 651 -9.80 8.95 26.53
CA LEU A 651 -10.36 9.39 27.80
C LEU A 651 -11.63 8.60 28.10
N LYS A 652 -11.72 8.06 29.30
CA LYS A 652 -12.92 7.44 29.85
C LYS A 652 -13.33 8.13 31.14
N PHE A 653 -14.63 8.14 31.40
CA PHE A 653 -15.21 8.57 32.66
C PHE A 653 -15.87 7.37 33.35
N ASN A 654 -15.49 7.11 34.58
CA ASN A 654 -16.11 6.09 35.42
C ASN A 654 -16.01 6.46 36.90
N ASP A 655 -17.08 6.21 37.67
CA ASP A 655 -17.14 6.47 39.10
C ASP A 655 -16.73 7.91 39.52
N GLY A 656 -17.13 8.91 38.72
CA GLY A 656 -16.81 10.33 39.00
C GLY A 656 -15.38 10.74 38.63
N GLN A 657 -14.58 9.85 38.06
CA GLN A 657 -13.19 10.10 37.69
C GLN A 657 -12.94 9.93 36.17
N TYR A 658 -12.13 10.81 35.65
CA TYR A 658 -11.61 10.68 34.28
C TYR A 658 -10.27 9.97 34.30
N TYR A 659 -10.11 8.98 33.41
CA TYR A 659 -8.85 8.27 33.25
C TYR A 659 -8.59 7.91 31.78
N TYR A 660 -7.33 7.76 31.43
CA TYR A 660 -6.95 7.27 30.12
C TYR A 660 -6.95 5.75 30.08
N ALA A 661 -7.60 5.17 29.06
CA ALA A 661 -7.66 3.73 28.86
C ALA A 661 -7.42 3.37 27.40
N PRO A 662 -6.75 2.25 27.11
CA PRO A 662 -6.59 1.77 25.76
C PRO A 662 -7.92 1.32 25.17
N LEU A 663 -8.20 1.74 23.93
CA LEU A 663 -9.21 1.11 23.08
C LEU A 663 -8.59 -0.12 22.43
N ARG A 664 -9.34 -1.22 22.42
CA ARG A 664 -8.92 -2.50 21.86
C ARG A 664 -9.90 -2.93 20.77
N PRO A 665 -9.40 -3.43 19.61
CA PRO A 665 -10.28 -3.81 18.49
C PRO A 665 -11.13 -5.05 18.79
N LEU A 666 -10.63 -5.95 19.63
CA LEU A 666 -11.35 -7.15 20.03
C LEU A 666 -11.95 -7.02 21.44
N PRO A 667 -13.16 -7.55 21.68
CA PRO A 667 -13.81 -7.53 23.00
C PRO A 667 -12.95 -8.27 24.05
N LYS A 668 -12.99 -7.79 25.31
CA LYS A 668 -12.28 -8.45 26.42
C LYS A 668 -12.67 -9.92 26.61
N LYS A 669 -13.97 -10.25 26.39
CA LYS A 669 -14.51 -11.60 26.56
C LYS A 669 -14.22 -12.52 25.37
N LEU A 670 -13.88 -11.97 24.19
CA LEU A 670 -13.58 -12.72 22.97
C LEU A 670 -12.34 -12.10 22.30
N PRO A 671 -11.13 -12.34 22.84
CA PRO A 671 -9.91 -11.73 22.32
C PRO A 671 -9.39 -12.39 21.03
N PHE A 672 -10.05 -13.39 20.51
CA PHE A 672 -9.75 -14.07 19.26
C PHE A 672 -10.99 -14.12 18.35
N LEU A 673 -10.79 -14.25 17.04
CA LEU A 673 -11.88 -14.35 16.06
C LEU A 673 -11.78 -15.68 15.31
N PRO A 674 -12.61 -16.69 15.66
CA PRO A 674 -12.67 -17.92 14.89
C PRO A 674 -13.45 -17.69 13.60
N SER A 675 -13.09 -18.40 12.55
CA SER A 675 -13.81 -18.37 11.29
C SER A 675 -13.79 -19.73 10.60
N ILE A 676 -14.87 -20.00 9.90
CA ILE A 676 -15.02 -21.15 9.00
C ILE A 676 -15.40 -20.64 7.62
N ASN A 677 -14.83 -21.26 6.61
CA ASN A 677 -15.07 -20.90 5.22
C ASN A 677 -15.18 -22.18 4.39
N TYR A 678 -16.24 -22.29 3.61
CA TYR A 678 -16.39 -23.34 2.61
C TYR A 678 -16.03 -22.80 1.24
N TYR A 679 -15.25 -23.55 0.47
CA TYR A 679 -14.88 -23.16 -0.88
C TYR A 679 -15.08 -24.28 -1.90
N ILE A 680 -15.35 -23.88 -3.12
CA ILE A 680 -15.42 -24.74 -4.30
C ILE A 680 -14.57 -24.10 -5.40
N LYS A 681 -13.68 -24.89 -6.00
CA LYS A 681 -12.92 -24.57 -7.23
C LYS A 681 -13.27 -25.56 -8.32
N PHE A 682 -13.48 -25.10 -9.55
CA PHE A 682 -13.85 -25.91 -10.70
C PHE A 682 -13.24 -25.45 -12.00
#